data_b8bcb00c56d2e7e51bbf405f8d521fb0
#
_entry.id   b8bcb00c56d2e7e51bbf405f8d521fb0
#
_cell.length_a   1.000
_cell.length_b   1.000
_cell.length_c   1.000
_cell.angle_alpha   90.00
_cell.angle_beta   90.00
_cell.angle_gamma   90.00
#
_symmetry.space_group_name_H-M   'P 1'
#
loop_
_entity.id
_entity.type
_entity.pdbx_description
1 polymer ?
#
loop_
_entity_poly.entity_id
_entity_poly.type
_entity_poly.pdbx_seq_one_letter_code
_entity_poly.pdbx_strand_id
1 'polypeptide(L)'
;MIAKGKTVVGLLAVLSGAVVWADGALSHRDCFARWSDASLTVGNSLFSREYVLRDGVLRTRSFRAAGGGDWQETKPAAGAGEKMEVAAAKFRWSPVGVEGVRVTVKAAGRQTDIDLYPGMPGVISKRSDVVPLKPAHDLERDFDRRKEWMHDLGSAAGRCDSIWYPPRHVKLTAMTCVDQTDTRDNLLDVSERLLMGYDWIYSAAATTLDCRDVVTGEGLVFVRIAPMPLSRPGKPDDFIVHGAARRIAPVPNGYPLAELVYAGGEAGRQRAVVAFQRTLRPYRPGRDGILLSNTWGAGNGDSRICQDFLLKEIEAGAKMGVDVIQIDDGWQHGRTANSRKQANAGKKKVWNGYWAADPAFWTEDRERFPDGLDFLVKKAAEKGLRFGLWFGPDSSDDAANWQKDADCLLDYHGRLGIDYFKMDSMKLYSPLALERNRKMFDRMLERSGGKMVFDLDCTAEIRPGFFGLIDIGPLFVENRYTKRQVYWPHHTLKNLWDLSHVIDPVRLRLEFNNPDTNHEVYGDSPLGHAKYRPDALFATVMAASPLAWMELSDVSEKSIAAIAPLVRRWKRERERWHGGVIHPVANRPDGVAWTGFVSEAADGQGGYALLFRELNAKAAYALDLEPVFGARVTAAEVIGGRGTAAVADGRLEVAVPEKLDFVWVRLR
;
A
#
# COMPACT_ATOMS: atom_id res chain seq x y z
N MET A 1 -48.73 -39.13 -2.95
CA MET A 1 -48.47 -38.00 -3.86
C MET A 1 -48.14 -36.79 -3.00
N ILE A 2 -46.88 -36.54 -2.76
CA ILE A 2 -46.40 -35.35 -2.03
C ILE A 2 -45.23 -34.81 -2.88
N ALA A 3 -45.45 -33.63 -3.43
CA ALA A 3 -44.52 -32.94 -4.29
C ALA A 3 -43.37 -32.39 -3.48
N LYS A 4 -42.14 -32.72 -3.87
CA LYS A 4 -40.89 -32.14 -3.35
C LYS A 4 -40.69 -30.76 -4.00
N GLY A 5 -40.87 -29.69 -3.25
CA GLY A 5 -40.43 -28.35 -3.63
C GLY A 5 -38.93 -28.23 -3.55
N LYS A 6 -38.28 -27.96 -4.69
CA LYS A 6 -36.87 -27.54 -4.76
C LYS A 6 -36.81 -26.04 -4.45
N THR A 7 -36.26 -25.68 -3.29
CA THR A 7 -35.92 -24.29 -2.99
C THR A 7 -34.64 -23.94 -3.73
N VAL A 8 -34.75 -23.20 -4.81
CA VAL A 8 -33.63 -22.54 -5.48
C VAL A 8 -33.32 -21.27 -4.68
N VAL A 9 -32.25 -21.26 -3.94
CA VAL A 9 -31.70 -20.02 -3.34
C VAL A 9 -31.00 -19.29 -4.47
N GLY A 10 -31.72 -18.38 -5.10
CA GLY A 10 -31.15 -17.43 -6.04
C GLY A 10 -30.38 -16.36 -5.27
N LEU A 11 -29.11 -16.18 -5.60
CA LEU A 11 -28.32 -15.02 -5.22
C LEU A 11 -29.00 -13.79 -5.86
N LEU A 12 -29.79 -13.04 -5.11
CA LEU A 12 -30.25 -11.72 -5.50
C LEU A 12 -29.09 -10.74 -5.38
N ALA A 13 -28.36 -10.55 -6.49
CA ALA A 13 -27.68 -9.28 -6.72
C ALA A 13 -28.81 -8.24 -6.84
N VAL A 14 -28.98 -7.44 -5.79
CA VAL A 14 -29.89 -6.30 -5.83
C VAL A 14 -29.27 -5.27 -6.76
N LEU A 15 -29.51 -5.41 -8.05
CA LEU A 15 -29.48 -4.33 -9.02
C LEU A 15 -30.68 -3.43 -8.70
N SER A 16 -30.50 -2.48 -7.77
CA SER A 16 -31.41 -1.37 -7.64
C SER A 16 -31.41 -0.65 -8.98
N GLY A 17 -32.56 -0.65 -9.66
CA GLY A 17 -32.74 -0.12 -11.00
C GLY A 17 -32.15 1.28 -11.10
N ALA A 18 -31.11 1.45 -11.90
CA ALA A 18 -30.59 2.76 -12.26
C ALA A 18 -31.61 3.45 -13.16
N VAL A 19 -32.18 4.54 -12.66
CA VAL A 19 -33.07 5.38 -13.47
C VAL A 19 -32.17 6.25 -14.36
N VAL A 20 -32.29 6.08 -15.67
CA VAL A 20 -31.57 6.90 -16.65
C VAL A 20 -32.40 8.17 -16.86
N TRP A 21 -31.85 9.32 -16.46
CA TRP A 21 -32.49 10.64 -16.66
C TRP A 21 -31.62 11.47 -17.59
N ALA A 22 -32.22 12.28 -18.45
CA ALA A 22 -31.51 13.28 -19.26
C ALA A 22 -30.77 14.28 -18.37
N ASP A 23 -31.42 14.71 -17.27
CA ASP A 23 -30.83 15.52 -16.20
C ASP A 23 -31.05 14.84 -14.86
N GLY A 24 -30.05 14.89 -13.95
CA GLY A 24 -30.20 14.23 -12.66
C GLY A 24 -29.13 14.64 -11.64
N ALA A 25 -29.37 14.20 -10.40
CA ALA A 25 -28.48 14.39 -9.30
C ALA A 25 -28.57 13.24 -8.29
N LEU A 26 -27.43 12.91 -7.66
CA LEU A 26 -27.37 12.02 -6.51
C LEU A 26 -26.43 12.61 -5.47
N SER A 27 -26.81 12.54 -4.20
CA SER A 27 -25.93 12.89 -3.07
C SER A 27 -25.91 11.78 -2.05
N HIS A 28 -24.74 11.56 -1.45
CA HIS A 28 -24.52 10.64 -0.33
C HIS A 28 -23.47 11.20 0.61
N ARG A 29 -23.87 11.51 1.85
CA ARG A 29 -23.06 12.29 2.80
C ARG A 29 -22.65 13.62 2.17
N ASP A 30 -21.34 13.93 2.07
CA ASP A 30 -20.81 15.12 1.39
C ASP A 30 -20.52 14.90 -0.12
N CYS A 31 -20.60 13.66 -0.63
CA CYS A 31 -20.44 13.37 -2.04
C CYS A 31 -21.65 13.80 -2.85
N PHE A 32 -21.43 14.37 -4.02
CA PHE A 32 -22.48 14.73 -4.97
C PHE A 32 -22.10 14.43 -6.41
N ALA A 33 -23.08 14.08 -7.21
CA ALA A 33 -23.01 14.02 -8.67
C ALA A 33 -24.20 14.76 -9.25
N ARG A 34 -24.00 15.60 -10.26
CA ARG A 34 -25.03 16.33 -10.99
C ARG A 34 -24.71 16.23 -12.47
N TRP A 35 -25.67 15.90 -13.28
CA TRP A 35 -25.46 15.71 -14.71
C TRP A 35 -26.56 16.25 -15.57
N SER A 36 -26.24 16.55 -16.82
CA SER A 36 -27.15 16.82 -17.93
C SER A 36 -26.75 15.95 -19.12
N ASP A 37 -27.40 16.09 -20.24
CA ASP A 37 -27.08 15.38 -21.48
C ASP A 37 -25.59 15.57 -21.90
N ALA A 38 -24.97 16.70 -21.60
CA ALA A 38 -23.65 17.09 -22.11
C ALA A 38 -22.56 17.31 -21.03
N SER A 39 -22.93 17.37 -19.75
CA SER A 39 -21.99 17.67 -18.68
C SER A 39 -22.25 16.85 -17.43
N LEU A 40 -21.18 16.56 -16.68
CA LEU A 40 -21.22 15.89 -15.38
C LEU A 40 -20.35 16.65 -14.40
N THR A 41 -20.91 17.03 -13.26
CA THR A 41 -20.13 17.59 -12.13
C THR A 41 -20.20 16.64 -10.96
N VAL A 42 -19.03 16.29 -10.43
CA VAL A 42 -18.87 15.42 -9.26
C VAL A 42 -17.98 16.07 -8.21
N GLY A 43 -18.16 15.72 -6.95
CA GLY A 43 -17.33 16.24 -5.89
C GLY A 43 -17.76 15.85 -4.49
N ASN A 44 -17.06 16.42 -3.52
CA ASN A 44 -17.38 16.38 -2.10
C ASN A 44 -16.89 17.69 -1.43
N SER A 45 -16.84 17.73 -0.09
CA SER A 45 -16.34 18.91 0.64
C SER A 45 -14.87 19.27 0.34
N LEU A 46 -14.08 18.37 -0.24
CA LEU A 46 -12.64 18.54 -0.49
C LEU A 46 -12.31 18.89 -1.94
N PHE A 47 -13.20 18.60 -2.90
CA PHE A 47 -12.92 18.85 -4.32
C PHE A 47 -14.20 18.98 -5.16
N SER A 48 -14.03 19.55 -6.36
CA SER A 48 -15.01 19.45 -7.43
C SER A 48 -14.33 19.16 -8.77
N ARG A 49 -15.00 18.37 -9.63
CA ARG A 49 -14.54 18.06 -10.99
C ARG A 49 -15.70 18.15 -11.96
N GLU A 50 -15.48 18.85 -13.06
CA GLU A 50 -16.45 18.98 -14.13
C GLU A 50 -15.94 18.25 -15.37
N TYR A 51 -16.83 17.47 -15.96
CA TYR A 51 -16.58 16.76 -17.21
C TYR A 51 -17.55 17.23 -18.29
N VAL A 52 -17.08 17.17 -19.54
CA VAL A 52 -17.87 17.39 -20.76
C VAL A 52 -17.64 16.24 -21.72
N LEU A 53 -18.68 15.87 -22.47
CA LEU A 53 -18.54 14.89 -23.54
C LEU A 53 -18.03 15.58 -24.81
N ARG A 54 -16.93 15.07 -25.39
CA ARG A 54 -16.34 15.59 -26.64
C ARG A 54 -15.68 14.48 -27.42
N ASP A 55 -16.00 14.36 -28.69
CA ASP A 55 -15.49 13.32 -29.59
C ASP A 55 -15.72 11.90 -29.02
N GLY A 56 -16.87 11.67 -28.39
CA GLY A 56 -17.22 10.42 -27.73
C GLY A 56 -16.37 10.11 -26.48
N VAL A 57 -15.61 11.05 -25.95
CA VAL A 57 -14.76 10.90 -24.77
C VAL A 57 -15.21 11.85 -23.68
N LEU A 58 -15.40 11.32 -22.47
CA LEU A 58 -15.60 12.14 -21.28
C LEU A 58 -14.29 12.83 -20.91
N ARG A 59 -14.28 14.18 -20.97
CA ARG A 59 -13.08 14.99 -20.74
C ARG A 59 -13.23 15.89 -19.55
N THR A 60 -12.18 16.02 -18.78
CA THR A 60 -12.10 16.96 -17.66
C THR A 60 -12.04 18.39 -18.19
N ARG A 61 -13.04 19.19 -17.83
CA ARG A 61 -13.08 20.63 -18.06
C ARG A 61 -12.44 21.42 -16.93
N SER A 62 -12.69 20.99 -15.69
CA SER A 62 -12.20 21.61 -14.46
C SER A 62 -11.97 20.56 -13.39
N PHE A 63 -10.87 20.69 -12.63
CA PHE A 63 -10.58 19.84 -11.48
C PHE A 63 -9.92 20.69 -10.39
N ARG A 64 -10.57 20.86 -9.25
CA ARG A 64 -10.19 21.84 -8.23
C ARG A 64 -10.28 21.24 -6.83
N ALA A 65 -9.23 21.46 -6.00
CA ALA A 65 -9.28 21.26 -4.56
C ALA A 65 -10.12 22.36 -3.88
N ALA A 66 -10.76 22.05 -2.76
CA ALA A 66 -11.42 23.05 -1.96
C ALA A 66 -10.39 24.08 -1.46
N GLY A 67 -10.61 25.37 -1.76
CA GLY A 67 -9.68 26.45 -1.43
C GLY A 67 -8.42 26.50 -2.29
N GLY A 68 -8.29 25.68 -3.33
CA GLY A 68 -7.17 25.67 -4.27
C GLY A 68 -7.52 26.24 -5.65
N GLY A 69 -6.50 26.34 -6.49
CA GLY A 69 -6.63 26.75 -7.89
C GLY A 69 -7.29 25.67 -8.75
N ASP A 70 -7.71 26.07 -9.93
CA ASP A 70 -8.42 25.21 -10.88
C ASP A 70 -7.46 24.69 -11.95
N TRP A 71 -7.47 23.39 -12.17
CA TRP A 71 -6.81 22.70 -13.27
C TRP A 71 -7.80 22.59 -14.42
N GLN A 72 -7.93 23.67 -15.18
CA GLN A 72 -8.95 23.81 -16.21
C GLN A 72 -8.38 23.97 -17.62
N GLU A 73 -9.15 23.56 -18.59
CA GLU A 73 -8.85 23.78 -20.01
C GLU A 73 -8.91 25.29 -20.34
N THR A 74 -7.82 25.84 -20.86
CA THR A 74 -7.68 27.27 -21.15
C THR A 74 -8.44 27.73 -22.41
N LYS A 75 -8.83 26.81 -23.28
CA LYS A 75 -9.61 27.08 -24.51
C LYS A 75 -10.68 25.98 -24.66
N PRO A 76 -11.82 26.12 -24.01
CA PRO A 76 -12.89 25.15 -24.17
C PRO A 76 -13.43 25.26 -25.59
N ALA A 77 -13.26 24.20 -26.39
CA ALA A 77 -13.97 24.09 -27.67
C ALA A 77 -15.45 23.81 -27.38
N ALA A 78 -16.34 24.40 -28.14
CA ALA A 78 -17.76 24.08 -28.06
C ALA A 78 -17.97 22.59 -28.38
N GLY A 79 -18.53 21.83 -27.45
CA GLY A 79 -18.99 20.46 -27.70
C GLY A 79 -20.20 20.49 -28.65
N ALA A 80 -20.15 19.77 -29.74
CA ALA A 80 -21.29 19.64 -30.63
C ALA A 80 -22.19 18.52 -30.11
N GLY A 81 -23.33 18.84 -29.50
CA GLY A 81 -24.56 18.03 -29.43
C GLY A 81 -24.50 16.55 -29.08
N GLU A 82 -23.37 16.06 -28.59
CA GLU A 82 -23.21 14.67 -28.17
C GLU A 82 -23.93 14.44 -26.84
N LYS A 83 -24.60 13.30 -26.74
CA LYS A 83 -25.34 12.93 -25.53
C LYS A 83 -24.67 11.78 -24.79
N MET A 84 -24.73 11.82 -23.47
CA MET A 84 -24.30 10.74 -22.60
C MET A 84 -25.47 10.19 -21.77
N GLU A 85 -25.43 8.89 -21.51
CA GLU A 85 -26.30 8.25 -20.56
C GLU A 85 -25.59 8.18 -19.20
N VAL A 86 -26.23 8.68 -18.15
CA VAL A 86 -25.66 8.71 -16.80
C VAL A 86 -26.56 7.97 -15.83
N ALA A 87 -25.94 7.07 -15.06
CA ALA A 87 -26.58 6.41 -13.92
C ALA A 87 -25.70 6.61 -12.68
N ALA A 88 -26.31 6.79 -11.52
CA ALA A 88 -25.58 6.92 -10.27
C ALA A 88 -26.23 6.05 -9.17
N ALA A 89 -25.39 5.42 -8.34
CA ALA A 89 -25.83 4.57 -7.24
C ALA A 89 -24.82 4.63 -6.07
N LYS A 90 -25.28 4.25 -4.88
CA LYS A 90 -24.35 3.98 -3.77
C LYS A 90 -23.44 2.82 -4.13
N PHE A 91 -22.19 2.93 -3.77
CA PHE A 91 -21.16 1.95 -4.11
C PHE A 91 -20.12 1.81 -2.99
N ARG A 92 -19.60 0.61 -2.88
CA ARG A 92 -18.48 0.29 -1.99
C ARG A 92 -17.44 -0.50 -2.77
N TRP A 93 -16.18 -0.06 -2.69
CA TRP A 93 -15.10 -0.69 -3.44
C TRP A 93 -14.82 -2.13 -3.00
N SER A 94 -14.84 -2.36 -1.70
CA SER A 94 -14.63 -3.68 -1.08
C SER A 94 -15.53 -3.83 0.14
N PRO A 95 -15.73 -5.04 0.67
CA PRO A 95 -16.57 -5.26 1.86
C PRO A 95 -16.19 -4.42 3.08
N VAL A 96 -14.92 -4.02 3.18
CA VAL A 96 -14.37 -3.25 4.31
C VAL A 96 -14.19 -1.77 4.02
N GLY A 97 -14.34 -1.34 2.77
CA GLY A 97 -14.17 0.04 2.32
C GLY A 97 -15.29 0.99 2.77
N VAL A 98 -15.08 2.27 2.57
CA VAL A 98 -16.09 3.31 2.81
C VAL A 98 -17.18 3.23 1.74
N GLU A 99 -18.43 3.48 2.12
CA GLU A 99 -19.52 3.62 1.17
C GLU A 99 -19.52 5.02 0.56
N GLY A 100 -19.56 5.08 -0.77
CA GLY A 100 -19.59 6.29 -1.57
C GLY A 100 -20.64 6.23 -2.68
N VAL A 101 -20.35 6.89 -3.79
CA VAL A 101 -21.21 6.96 -4.98
C VAL A 101 -20.41 6.51 -6.19
N ARG A 102 -20.98 5.63 -7.00
CA ARG A 102 -20.53 5.33 -8.36
C ARG A 102 -21.41 6.03 -9.37
N VAL A 103 -20.78 6.78 -10.27
CA VAL A 103 -21.43 7.35 -11.45
C VAL A 103 -20.94 6.58 -12.67
N THR A 104 -21.86 5.96 -13.38
CA THR A 104 -21.59 5.25 -14.63
C THR A 104 -22.04 6.11 -15.80
N VAL A 105 -21.11 6.46 -16.67
CA VAL A 105 -21.35 7.24 -17.89
C VAL A 105 -21.18 6.33 -19.10
N LYS A 106 -22.18 6.29 -19.98
CA LYS A 106 -22.11 5.60 -21.28
C LYS A 106 -22.19 6.61 -22.42
N ALA A 107 -21.23 6.58 -23.31
CA ALA A 107 -21.16 7.43 -24.49
C ALA A 107 -20.36 6.75 -25.59
N ALA A 108 -20.77 6.88 -26.84
CA ALA A 108 -20.06 6.36 -28.02
C ALA A 108 -19.61 4.89 -27.88
N GLY A 109 -20.45 4.03 -27.30
CA GLY A 109 -20.16 2.61 -27.07
C GLY A 109 -19.14 2.31 -25.97
N ARG A 110 -18.75 3.30 -25.17
CA ARG A 110 -17.83 3.16 -24.03
C ARG A 110 -18.57 3.40 -22.72
N GLN A 111 -18.08 2.75 -21.66
CA GLN A 111 -18.51 3.00 -20.29
C GLN A 111 -17.33 3.54 -19.48
N THR A 112 -17.60 4.58 -18.68
CA THR A 112 -16.70 5.10 -17.65
C THR A 112 -17.39 5.04 -16.31
N ASP A 113 -16.82 4.32 -15.36
CA ASP A 113 -17.24 4.34 -13.96
C ASP A 113 -16.36 5.34 -13.21
N ILE A 114 -17.01 6.19 -12.40
CA ILE A 114 -16.37 7.23 -11.56
C ILE A 114 -16.88 7.04 -10.14
N ASP A 115 -15.98 6.67 -9.23
CA ASP A 115 -16.29 6.44 -7.83
C ASP A 115 -15.86 7.63 -6.97
N LEU A 116 -16.77 8.08 -6.11
CA LEU A 116 -16.60 9.19 -5.18
C LEU A 116 -16.77 8.68 -3.76
N TYR A 117 -15.96 9.19 -2.85
CA TYR A 117 -16.03 8.79 -1.45
C TYR A 117 -15.94 9.99 -0.51
N PRO A 118 -16.66 9.95 0.63
CA PRO A 118 -16.50 10.95 1.68
C PRO A 118 -15.04 11.01 2.16
N GLY A 119 -14.51 12.22 2.27
CA GLY A 119 -13.14 12.44 2.78
C GLY A 119 -12.00 12.10 1.81
N MET A 120 -12.29 11.68 0.56
CA MET A 120 -11.29 11.48 -0.48
C MET A 120 -11.25 12.68 -1.44
N PRO A 121 -10.10 13.35 -1.64
CA PRO A 121 -10.02 14.55 -2.46
C PRO A 121 -9.86 14.24 -3.95
N GLY A 122 -10.78 13.49 -4.53
CA GLY A 122 -10.74 13.08 -5.93
C GLY A 122 -11.65 11.91 -6.24
N VAL A 123 -11.37 11.22 -7.34
CA VAL A 123 -12.17 10.12 -7.87
C VAL A 123 -11.32 8.89 -8.14
N ILE A 124 -11.95 7.72 -8.19
CA ILE A 124 -11.39 6.53 -8.82
C ILE A 124 -12.16 6.30 -10.12
N SER A 125 -11.46 6.28 -11.25
CA SER A 125 -12.08 6.09 -12.56
C SER A 125 -11.65 4.77 -13.22
N LYS A 126 -12.54 4.17 -14.01
CA LYS A 126 -12.25 3.01 -14.85
C LYS A 126 -13.04 3.09 -16.14
N ARG A 127 -12.36 3.00 -17.28
CA ARG A 127 -13.00 2.87 -18.60
C ARG A 127 -13.10 1.40 -19.02
N SER A 128 -14.12 1.08 -19.78
CA SER A 128 -14.35 -0.29 -20.29
C SER A 128 -13.47 -0.66 -21.47
N ASP A 129 -12.92 0.34 -22.19
CA ASP A 129 -12.01 0.13 -23.31
C ASP A 129 -10.54 0.28 -22.89
N VAL A 130 -9.66 -0.16 -23.77
CA VAL A 130 -8.22 0.00 -23.66
C VAL A 130 -7.74 0.85 -24.83
N VAL A 131 -6.87 1.82 -24.56
CA VAL A 131 -6.17 2.60 -25.60
C VAL A 131 -4.77 2.01 -25.76
N PRO A 132 -4.51 1.22 -26.82
CA PRO A 132 -3.19 0.64 -27.02
C PRO A 132 -2.17 1.72 -27.34
N LEU A 133 -1.00 1.63 -26.75
CA LEU A 133 0.17 2.41 -27.09
C LEU A 133 1.19 1.52 -27.80
N LYS A 134 1.86 2.06 -28.81
CA LYS A 134 3.02 1.40 -29.39
C LYS A 134 4.20 1.54 -28.41
N PRO A 135 4.98 0.48 -28.15
CA PRO A 135 6.16 0.57 -27.31
C PRO A 135 7.13 1.63 -27.84
N ALA A 136 7.76 2.37 -26.93
CA ALA A 136 8.93 3.17 -27.28
C ALA A 136 10.05 2.19 -27.68
N HIS A 137 10.33 2.10 -28.98
CA HIS A 137 11.54 1.44 -29.45
C HIS A 137 12.72 2.39 -29.25
N ASP A 138 13.94 1.86 -29.37
CA ASP A 138 15.23 2.56 -29.23
C ASP A 138 15.27 3.86 -30.09
N LEU A 139 14.58 4.90 -29.60
CA LEU A 139 14.28 6.15 -30.31
C LEU A 139 15.44 7.15 -30.23
N GLU A 140 16.48 6.84 -29.48
CA GLU A 140 17.59 7.78 -29.27
C GLU A 140 18.39 8.03 -30.54
N ARG A 141 18.34 7.11 -31.52
CA ARG A 141 19.15 7.11 -32.72
C ARG A 141 18.39 7.39 -34.02
N ASP A 142 17.04 7.39 -34.00
CA ASP A 142 16.22 7.52 -35.22
C ASP A 142 15.18 8.64 -35.08
N PHE A 143 15.47 9.79 -35.67
CA PHE A 143 14.66 11.00 -35.58
C PHE A 143 13.28 10.85 -36.27
N ASP A 144 13.21 10.12 -37.37
CA ASP A 144 11.95 9.96 -38.11
C ASP A 144 11.01 9.00 -37.38
N ARG A 145 11.53 7.90 -36.83
CA ARG A 145 10.76 7.00 -35.95
C ARG A 145 10.27 7.70 -34.68
N ARG A 146 11.07 8.64 -34.16
CA ARG A 146 10.65 9.46 -33.01
C ARG A 146 9.46 10.35 -33.35
N LYS A 147 9.47 11.01 -34.51
CA LYS A 147 8.33 11.83 -34.96
C LYS A 147 7.07 11.00 -35.18
N GLU A 148 7.19 9.85 -35.81
CA GLU A 148 6.09 8.92 -36.01
C GLU A 148 5.50 8.46 -34.65
N TRP A 149 6.35 8.09 -33.71
CA TRP A 149 5.93 7.70 -32.36
C TRP A 149 5.23 8.84 -31.59
N MET A 150 5.76 10.07 -31.68
CA MET A 150 5.12 11.25 -31.10
C MET A 150 3.74 11.52 -31.71
N HIS A 151 3.59 11.34 -33.02
CA HIS A 151 2.30 11.45 -33.69
C HIS A 151 1.30 10.38 -33.21
N ASP A 152 1.75 9.14 -33.06
CA ASP A 152 0.94 8.04 -32.54
C ASP A 152 0.49 8.31 -31.09
N LEU A 153 1.38 8.80 -30.23
CA LEU A 153 1.04 9.22 -28.87
C LEU A 153 0.02 10.37 -28.85
N GLY A 154 0.17 11.36 -29.74
CA GLY A 154 -0.78 12.46 -29.90
C GLY A 154 -2.18 11.97 -30.27
N SER A 155 -2.25 11.02 -31.21
CA SER A 155 -3.49 10.36 -31.61
C SER A 155 -4.09 9.54 -30.45
N ALA A 156 -3.28 8.80 -29.70
CA ALA A 156 -3.73 8.05 -28.52
C ALA A 156 -4.26 8.97 -27.43
N ALA A 157 -3.56 10.07 -27.12
CA ALA A 157 -3.99 11.09 -26.16
C ALA A 157 -5.33 11.73 -26.57
N GLY A 158 -5.61 11.84 -27.86
CA GLY A 158 -6.90 12.27 -28.38
C GLY A 158 -8.08 11.35 -28.00
N ARG A 159 -7.80 10.10 -27.61
CA ARG A 159 -8.81 9.11 -27.19
C ARG A 159 -8.89 8.94 -25.66
N CYS A 160 -8.09 9.68 -24.90
CA CYS A 160 -8.05 9.65 -23.43
C CYS A 160 -8.70 10.89 -22.85
N ASP A 161 -9.11 10.83 -21.57
CA ASP A 161 -9.32 12.05 -20.80
C ASP A 161 -8.00 12.85 -20.78
N SER A 162 -8.10 14.16 -20.64
CA SER A 162 -6.92 15.02 -20.58
C SER A 162 -7.13 16.06 -19.50
N ILE A 163 -6.25 16.05 -18.53
CA ILE A 163 -6.22 17.08 -17.50
C ILE A 163 -5.21 18.13 -17.89
N TRP A 164 -5.67 19.36 -18.00
CA TRP A 164 -4.89 20.50 -18.41
C TRP A 164 -4.22 21.13 -17.20
N TYR A 165 -2.96 21.50 -17.34
CA TYR A 165 -2.31 22.33 -16.33
C TYR A 165 -2.08 23.73 -16.88
N PRO A 166 -2.36 24.79 -16.07
CA PRO A 166 -2.18 26.17 -16.50
C PRO A 166 -0.70 26.47 -16.76
N PRO A 167 -0.36 27.62 -17.38
CA PRO A 167 1.01 28.06 -17.61
C PRO A 167 1.71 28.36 -16.26
N ARG A 168 2.05 27.33 -15.53
CA ARG A 168 2.68 27.33 -14.23
C ARG A 168 4.00 26.58 -14.26
N HIS A 169 4.77 26.71 -13.22
CA HIS A 169 6.02 25.97 -13.04
C HIS A 169 5.72 24.55 -12.51
N VAL A 170 5.34 23.67 -13.41
CA VAL A 170 4.91 22.33 -13.05
C VAL A 170 6.08 21.36 -12.99
N LYS A 171 6.29 20.75 -11.83
CA LYS A 171 7.15 19.60 -11.64
C LYS A 171 6.32 18.31 -11.76
N LEU A 172 6.77 17.39 -12.61
CA LEU A 172 6.22 16.07 -12.77
C LEU A 172 7.14 15.07 -12.09
N THR A 173 6.61 14.30 -11.14
CA THR A 173 7.35 13.23 -10.45
C THR A 173 6.68 11.89 -10.75
N ALA A 174 7.32 11.05 -11.53
CA ALA A 174 6.89 9.69 -11.80
C ALA A 174 7.55 8.74 -10.79
N MET A 175 6.74 7.98 -10.08
CA MET A 175 7.17 7.05 -9.04
C MET A 175 6.70 5.64 -9.41
N THR A 176 7.64 4.70 -9.49
CA THR A 176 7.36 3.30 -9.82
C THR A 176 7.80 2.43 -8.66
N CYS A 177 6.84 1.77 -8.02
CA CYS A 177 7.16 0.77 -7.01
C CYS A 177 7.78 -0.46 -7.67
N VAL A 178 8.77 -1.05 -7.00
CA VAL A 178 9.47 -2.26 -7.40
C VAL A 178 9.31 -3.30 -6.30
N ASP A 179 8.90 -4.50 -6.65
CA ASP A 179 8.63 -5.58 -5.69
C ASP A 179 9.62 -6.76 -5.79
N GLN A 180 10.88 -6.45 -6.01
CA GLN A 180 11.97 -7.43 -5.96
C GLN A 180 12.88 -7.17 -4.77
N THR A 181 12.33 -7.24 -3.57
CA THR A 181 13.05 -6.89 -2.35
C THR A 181 14.34 -7.68 -2.13
N ASP A 182 14.41 -8.92 -2.61
CA ASP A 182 15.60 -9.78 -2.54
C ASP A 182 16.75 -9.35 -3.45
N THR A 183 16.49 -8.55 -4.48
CA THR A 183 17.45 -8.26 -5.55
C THR A 183 17.56 -6.78 -5.90
N ARG A 184 16.78 -5.92 -5.25
CA ARG A 184 16.75 -4.47 -5.53
C ARG A 184 17.17 -3.65 -4.34
N ASP A 185 18.02 -2.65 -4.57
CA ASP A 185 18.41 -1.68 -3.55
C ASP A 185 17.34 -0.61 -3.32
N ASN A 186 16.55 -0.31 -4.33
CA ASN A 186 15.45 0.64 -4.27
C ASN A 186 14.12 -0.06 -4.50
N LEU A 187 13.15 0.18 -3.60
CA LEU A 187 11.76 -0.28 -3.76
C LEU A 187 10.88 0.79 -4.41
N LEU A 188 11.40 1.98 -4.60
CA LEU A 188 10.74 3.08 -5.30
C LEU A 188 11.73 3.75 -6.25
N ASP A 189 11.49 3.62 -7.55
CA ASP A 189 12.20 4.38 -8.56
C ASP A 189 11.49 5.70 -8.79
N VAL A 190 12.22 6.81 -8.77
CA VAL A 190 11.70 8.17 -8.90
C VAL A 190 12.36 8.88 -10.07
N SER A 191 11.54 9.46 -10.94
CA SER A 191 11.99 10.31 -12.05
C SER A 191 11.29 11.65 -11.98
N GLU A 192 12.05 12.73 -11.95
CA GLU A 192 11.52 14.09 -11.88
C GLU A 192 11.80 14.88 -13.16
N ARG A 193 10.82 15.69 -13.56
CA ARG A 193 10.94 16.61 -14.70
C ARG A 193 10.25 17.93 -14.39
N LEU A 194 10.92 19.04 -14.67
CA LEU A 194 10.27 20.35 -14.75
C LEU A 194 9.72 20.50 -16.18
N LEU A 195 8.40 20.72 -16.31
CA LEU A 195 7.75 20.82 -17.62
C LEU A 195 7.97 22.22 -18.21
N MET A 196 8.73 22.29 -19.28
CA MET A 196 9.21 23.55 -19.89
C MET A 196 8.38 24.03 -21.09
N GLY A 197 7.26 23.36 -21.41
CA GLY A 197 6.39 23.77 -22.51
C GLY A 197 6.93 23.49 -23.92
N TYR A 198 7.97 22.67 -24.05
CA TYR A 198 8.45 22.18 -25.35
C TYR A 198 7.43 21.24 -25.99
N ASP A 199 7.45 21.17 -27.32
CA ASP A 199 6.56 20.30 -28.10
C ASP A 199 7.01 18.83 -28.06
N TRP A 200 7.06 18.30 -26.86
CA TRP A 200 7.39 16.91 -26.62
C TRP A 200 6.16 16.16 -26.13
N ILE A 201 5.89 15.02 -26.76
CA ILE A 201 4.96 14.02 -26.27
C ILE A 201 5.77 12.80 -25.90
N TYR A 202 5.51 12.25 -24.73
CA TYR A 202 6.09 10.98 -24.29
C TYR A 202 5.09 10.19 -23.44
N SER A 203 5.27 8.88 -23.39
CA SER A 203 4.52 8.01 -22.49
C SER A 203 5.35 7.66 -21.27
N ALA A 204 4.67 7.33 -20.16
CA ALA A 204 5.29 6.92 -18.92
C ALA A 204 4.52 5.75 -18.29
N ALA A 205 5.26 4.71 -17.91
CA ALA A 205 4.80 3.71 -16.98
C ALA A 205 5.15 4.19 -15.56
N ALA A 206 4.15 4.38 -14.72
CA ALA A 206 4.35 4.78 -13.33
C ALA A 206 3.22 4.21 -12.47
N THR A 207 3.54 3.76 -11.27
CA THR A 207 2.51 3.38 -10.30
C THR A 207 1.84 4.61 -9.71
N THR A 208 2.60 5.69 -9.56
CA THR A 208 2.11 6.99 -9.08
C THR A 208 2.75 8.12 -9.90
N LEU A 209 1.94 9.08 -10.31
CA LEU A 209 2.39 10.28 -11.00
C LEU A 209 1.92 11.51 -10.22
N ASP A 210 2.85 12.31 -9.71
CA ASP A 210 2.58 13.59 -9.07
C ASP A 210 2.86 14.74 -10.05
N CYS A 211 1.92 15.66 -10.18
CA CYS A 211 2.00 16.84 -11.02
C CYS A 211 1.77 18.07 -10.14
N ARG A 212 2.84 18.77 -9.76
CA ARG A 212 2.80 19.84 -8.78
C ARG A 212 3.27 21.17 -9.34
N ASP A 213 2.50 22.21 -9.12
CA ASP A 213 2.97 23.59 -9.24
C ASP A 213 3.95 23.90 -8.08
N VAL A 214 5.22 24.10 -8.41
CA VAL A 214 6.26 24.31 -7.40
C VAL A 214 6.17 25.68 -6.71
N VAL A 215 5.40 26.63 -7.26
CA VAL A 215 5.20 27.96 -6.70
C VAL A 215 4.06 27.97 -5.68
N THR A 216 2.91 27.38 -6.03
CA THR A 216 1.72 27.38 -5.17
C THR A 216 1.67 26.16 -4.25
N GLY A 217 2.39 25.08 -4.56
CA GLY A 217 2.31 23.82 -3.86
C GLY A 217 1.03 23.03 -4.13
N GLU A 218 0.20 23.47 -5.08
CA GLU A 218 -0.99 22.75 -5.53
C GLU A 218 -0.63 21.66 -6.52
N GLY A 219 -1.40 20.57 -6.55
CA GLY A 219 -1.10 19.50 -7.48
C GLY A 219 -2.21 18.49 -7.70
N LEU A 220 -1.88 17.57 -8.61
CA LEU A 220 -2.64 16.37 -8.91
C LEU A 220 -1.76 15.17 -8.68
N VAL A 221 -2.30 14.14 -8.04
CA VAL A 221 -1.62 12.85 -7.94
C VAL A 221 -2.51 11.75 -8.51
N PHE A 222 -1.91 10.95 -9.38
CA PHE A 222 -2.54 9.82 -10.04
C PHE A 222 -1.94 8.54 -9.48
N VAL A 223 -2.79 7.58 -9.09
CA VAL A 223 -2.34 6.27 -8.60
C VAL A 223 -3.01 5.18 -9.40
N ARG A 224 -2.22 4.39 -10.12
CA ARG A 224 -2.73 3.24 -10.89
C ARG A 224 -3.01 2.06 -9.94
N ILE A 225 -4.26 1.67 -9.82
CA ILE A 225 -4.68 0.53 -9.00
C ILE A 225 -4.51 -0.74 -9.82
N ALA A 226 -3.29 -1.22 -9.92
CA ALA A 226 -2.92 -2.35 -10.76
C ALA A 226 -1.74 -3.11 -10.15
N PRO A 227 -1.52 -4.38 -10.55
CA PRO A 227 -0.25 -5.05 -10.32
C PRO A 227 0.92 -4.26 -10.91
N MET A 228 2.14 -4.66 -10.55
CA MET A 228 3.36 -4.04 -11.09
C MET A 228 3.36 -4.04 -12.62
N PRO A 229 3.98 -3.06 -13.29
CA PRO A 229 4.00 -2.99 -14.75
C PRO A 229 4.46 -4.28 -15.43
N LEU A 230 5.47 -4.96 -14.88
CA LEU A 230 5.97 -6.24 -15.40
C LEU A 230 4.98 -7.39 -15.29
N SER A 231 4.04 -7.34 -14.34
CA SER A 231 2.99 -8.34 -14.15
C SER A 231 1.75 -8.09 -15.02
N ARG A 232 1.71 -6.97 -15.76
CA ARG A 232 0.57 -6.61 -16.59
C ARG A 232 0.76 -7.10 -18.03
N PRO A 233 -0.25 -7.74 -18.65
CA PRO A 233 -0.17 -8.14 -20.05
C PRO A 233 0.16 -6.95 -20.96
N GLY A 234 1.14 -7.13 -21.87
CA GLY A 234 1.56 -6.09 -22.80
C GLY A 234 2.36 -4.94 -22.17
N LYS A 235 2.61 -4.96 -20.86
CA LYS A 235 3.37 -3.92 -20.13
C LYS A 235 2.95 -2.50 -20.54
N PRO A 236 1.66 -2.14 -20.39
CA PRO A 236 1.14 -0.89 -20.90
C PRO A 236 1.66 0.31 -20.11
N ASP A 237 1.96 1.41 -20.81
CA ASP A 237 2.18 2.69 -20.16
C ASP A 237 0.89 3.22 -19.51
N ASP A 238 1.04 4.06 -18.52
CA ASP A 238 -0.06 4.57 -17.70
C ASP A 238 -0.48 5.99 -18.10
N PHE A 239 0.45 6.78 -18.67
CA PHE A 239 0.24 8.20 -18.92
C PHE A 239 0.88 8.63 -20.24
N ILE A 240 0.25 9.61 -20.89
CA ILE A 240 0.84 10.40 -21.97
C ILE A 240 0.98 11.84 -21.48
N VAL A 241 2.17 12.42 -21.60
CA VAL A 241 2.46 13.80 -21.22
C VAL A 241 2.76 14.60 -22.48
N HIS A 242 2.05 15.71 -22.68
CA HIS A 242 2.25 16.62 -23.81
C HIS A 242 2.62 18.01 -23.29
N GLY A 243 3.90 18.37 -23.41
CA GLY A 243 4.45 19.60 -22.84
C GLY A 243 3.84 20.87 -23.44
N ALA A 244 3.89 21.06 -24.77
CA ALA A 244 3.36 22.25 -25.42
C ALA A 244 1.84 22.40 -25.25
N ALA A 245 1.09 21.29 -25.30
CA ALA A 245 -0.35 21.29 -25.07
C ALA A 245 -0.71 21.37 -23.58
N ARG A 246 0.27 21.31 -22.68
CA ARG A 246 0.09 21.39 -21.22
C ARG A 246 -1.00 20.45 -20.71
N ARG A 247 -0.93 19.20 -21.08
CA ARG A 247 -1.90 18.18 -20.67
C ARG A 247 -1.23 16.88 -20.27
N ILE A 248 -1.87 16.22 -19.31
CA ILE A 248 -1.59 14.84 -18.93
C ILE A 248 -2.82 14.03 -19.29
N ALA A 249 -2.63 12.97 -20.05
CA ALA A 249 -3.68 12.05 -20.47
C ALA A 249 -3.45 10.69 -19.77
N PRO A 250 -4.26 10.35 -18.76
CA PRO A 250 -4.28 9.00 -18.20
C PRO A 250 -4.74 8.01 -19.27
N VAL A 251 -3.95 6.96 -19.49
CA VAL A 251 -4.23 5.95 -20.52
C VAL A 251 -5.17 4.89 -19.95
N PRO A 252 -6.34 4.66 -20.55
CA PRO A 252 -7.18 3.52 -20.22
C PRO A 252 -6.48 2.22 -20.64
N ASN A 253 -6.02 1.46 -19.65
CA ASN A 253 -5.25 0.23 -19.84
C ASN A 253 -5.87 -0.99 -19.14
N GLY A 254 -7.17 -0.92 -18.85
CA GLY A 254 -7.95 -1.99 -18.21
C GLY A 254 -7.95 -1.95 -16.68
N TYR A 255 -7.09 -1.13 -16.07
CA TYR A 255 -7.00 -0.99 -14.61
C TYR A 255 -7.58 0.35 -14.13
N PRO A 256 -8.14 0.41 -12.92
CA PRO A 256 -8.63 1.65 -12.34
C PRO A 256 -7.49 2.63 -12.05
N LEU A 257 -7.86 3.91 -11.99
CA LEU A 257 -6.97 5.02 -11.67
C LEU A 257 -7.60 5.88 -10.58
N ALA A 258 -6.89 6.09 -9.49
CA ALA A 258 -7.24 7.16 -8.56
C ALA A 258 -6.63 8.47 -9.06
N GLU A 259 -7.44 9.52 -9.08
CA GLU A 259 -7.11 10.85 -9.56
C GLU A 259 -7.45 11.84 -8.45
N LEU A 260 -6.44 12.37 -7.78
CA LEU A 260 -6.59 13.16 -6.56
C LEU A 260 -6.06 14.58 -6.81
N VAL A 261 -6.71 15.57 -6.21
CA VAL A 261 -6.26 16.97 -6.23
C VAL A 261 -5.91 17.42 -4.83
N TYR A 262 -4.87 18.23 -4.68
CA TYR A 262 -4.40 18.68 -3.38
C TYR A 262 -3.88 20.12 -3.42
N ALA A 263 -3.85 20.75 -2.25
CA ALA A 263 -3.14 22.01 -1.95
C ALA A 263 -2.26 21.80 -0.71
N GLY A 264 -1.30 22.69 -0.46
CA GLY A 264 -0.43 22.62 0.72
C GLY A 264 0.81 21.73 0.54
N GLY A 265 1.35 21.68 -0.67
CA GLY A 265 2.65 21.07 -0.96
C GLY A 265 2.72 19.57 -0.70
N GLU A 266 3.89 19.10 -0.24
CA GLU A 266 4.12 17.68 0.07
C GLU A 266 3.18 17.15 1.17
N ALA A 267 2.91 17.94 2.19
CA ALA A 267 2.02 17.52 3.26
C ALA A 267 0.58 17.35 2.76
N GLY A 268 0.12 18.26 1.88
CA GLY A 268 -1.19 18.14 1.23
C GLY A 268 -1.28 16.92 0.33
N ARG A 269 -0.24 16.64 -0.45
CA ARG A 269 -0.13 15.42 -1.27
C ARG A 269 -0.22 14.17 -0.40
N GLN A 270 0.54 14.13 0.70
CA GLN A 270 0.55 12.99 1.61
C GLN A 270 -0.84 12.74 2.22
N ARG A 271 -1.52 13.79 2.66
CA ARG A 271 -2.92 13.69 3.15
C ARG A 271 -3.85 13.12 2.08
N ALA A 272 -3.72 13.56 0.83
CA ALA A 272 -4.55 13.07 -0.28
C ALA A 272 -4.31 11.57 -0.55
N VAL A 273 -3.05 11.13 -0.59
CA VAL A 273 -2.67 9.74 -0.83
C VAL A 273 -3.15 8.83 0.32
N VAL A 274 -2.97 9.25 1.56
CA VAL A 274 -3.45 8.48 2.73
C VAL A 274 -4.97 8.45 2.78
N ALA A 275 -5.66 9.55 2.52
CA ALA A 275 -7.13 9.61 2.47
C ALA A 275 -7.70 8.64 1.43
N PHE A 276 -7.10 8.60 0.23
CA PHE A 276 -7.45 7.63 -0.81
C PHE A 276 -7.34 6.18 -0.31
N GLN A 277 -6.20 5.81 0.25
CA GLN A 277 -5.96 4.43 0.69
C GLN A 277 -6.87 4.03 1.86
N ARG A 278 -7.08 4.95 2.81
CA ARG A 278 -7.98 4.73 3.96
C ARG A 278 -9.45 4.72 3.58
N THR A 279 -9.82 5.30 2.45
CA THR A 279 -11.15 5.14 1.87
C THR A 279 -11.39 3.70 1.41
N LEU A 280 -10.41 3.09 0.77
CA LEU A 280 -10.50 1.70 0.32
C LEU A 280 -10.41 0.70 1.49
N ARG A 281 -9.54 0.98 2.46
CA ARG A 281 -9.37 0.17 3.67
C ARG A 281 -9.15 1.08 4.89
N PRO A 282 -10.23 1.43 5.62
CA PRO A 282 -10.13 2.29 6.80
C PRO A 282 -9.19 1.72 7.87
N TYR A 283 -8.38 2.59 8.45
CA TYR A 283 -7.57 2.24 9.62
C TYR A 283 -8.47 1.80 10.78
N ARG A 284 -8.12 0.69 11.42
CA ARG A 284 -8.82 0.18 12.61
C ARG A 284 -7.81 -0.10 13.72
N PRO A 285 -7.95 0.56 14.88
CA PRO A 285 -7.18 0.23 16.07
C PRO A 285 -7.24 -1.26 16.41
N GLY A 286 -6.13 -1.83 16.90
CA GLY A 286 -6.04 -3.24 17.27
C GLY A 286 -5.96 -4.23 16.10
N ARG A 287 -6.31 -3.82 14.88
CA ARG A 287 -6.14 -4.60 13.64
C ARG A 287 -4.90 -4.16 12.87
N ASP A 288 -4.74 -2.86 12.68
CA ASP A 288 -3.68 -2.26 11.87
C ASP A 288 -2.56 -1.71 12.76
N GLY A 289 -1.36 -1.56 12.22
CA GLY A 289 -0.21 -1.04 12.94
C GLY A 289 0.21 -1.91 14.13
N ILE A 290 0.09 -3.24 14.02
CA ILE A 290 0.47 -4.19 15.07
C ILE A 290 1.89 -4.69 14.90
N LEU A 291 2.54 -5.08 16.01
CA LEU A 291 3.82 -5.80 15.98
C LEU A 291 3.54 -7.31 15.81
N LEU A 292 3.96 -7.84 14.68
CA LEU A 292 3.84 -9.26 14.34
C LEU A 292 5.22 -9.91 14.35
N SER A 293 5.36 -11.14 14.83
CA SER A 293 6.56 -11.95 14.59
C SER A 293 6.27 -13.03 13.57
N ASN A 294 7.29 -13.34 12.74
CA ASN A 294 7.20 -14.40 11.75
C ASN A 294 8.47 -15.25 11.79
N THR A 295 8.32 -16.57 11.74
CA THR A 295 9.39 -17.55 12.00
C THR A 295 10.39 -17.73 10.85
N TRP A 296 10.18 -17.12 9.67
CA TRP A 296 11.00 -17.39 8.49
C TRP A 296 12.32 -16.60 8.42
N GLY A 297 12.35 -15.42 9.00
CA GLY A 297 13.43 -14.43 8.78
C GLY A 297 14.83 -14.85 9.23
N ALA A 298 14.97 -15.80 10.17
CA ALA A 298 16.26 -16.36 10.55
C ALA A 298 16.89 -17.23 9.43
N GLY A 299 16.12 -17.55 8.38
CA GLY A 299 16.57 -18.33 7.24
C GLY A 299 16.76 -19.81 7.51
N ASN A 300 16.19 -20.33 8.60
CA ASN A 300 16.16 -21.76 8.90
C ASN A 300 15.08 -22.51 8.11
N GLY A 301 14.18 -21.76 7.43
CA GLY A 301 13.03 -22.32 6.73
C GLY A 301 12.12 -23.06 7.72
N ASP A 302 11.61 -24.20 7.30
CA ASP A 302 10.72 -25.05 8.10
C ASP A 302 11.45 -26.02 9.03
N SER A 303 12.80 -25.98 9.10
CA SER A 303 13.60 -27.01 9.80
C SER A 303 13.36 -27.07 11.31
N ARG A 304 13.05 -25.93 11.93
CA ARG A 304 12.77 -25.82 13.37
C ARG A 304 11.28 -25.87 13.72
N ILE A 305 10.41 -25.74 12.74
CA ILE A 305 8.95 -25.65 12.97
C ILE A 305 8.43 -26.94 13.60
N CYS A 306 8.07 -26.85 14.88
CA CYS A 306 7.42 -27.89 15.66
C CYS A 306 6.80 -27.27 16.93
N GLN A 307 5.98 -28.04 17.64
CA GLN A 307 5.24 -27.58 18.82
C GLN A 307 6.16 -26.98 19.90
N ASP A 308 7.24 -27.68 20.29
CA ASP A 308 8.16 -27.22 21.33
C ASP A 308 8.89 -25.93 20.96
N PHE A 309 9.24 -25.77 19.70
CA PHE A 309 9.83 -24.52 19.22
C PHE A 309 8.83 -23.38 19.32
N LEU A 310 7.58 -23.59 18.90
CA LEU A 310 6.57 -22.52 18.94
C LEU A 310 6.17 -22.14 20.37
N LEU A 311 6.21 -23.07 21.33
CA LEU A 311 6.03 -22.69 22.72
C LEU A 311 7.10 -21.71 23.22
N LYS A 312 8.37 -21.87 22.76
CA LYS A 312 9.45 -20.92 23.06
C LYS A 312 9.23 -19.57 22.37
N GLU A 313 8.78 -19.58 21.12
CA GLU A 313 8.42 -18.36 20.38
C GLU A 313 7.30 -17.58 21.08
N ILE A 314 6.26 -18.27 21.57
CA ILE A 314 5.16 -17.66 22.33
C ILE A 314 5.69 -17.00 23.62
N GLU A 315 6.56 -17.68 24.39
CA GLU A 315 7.14 -17.11 25.62
C GLU A 315 8.02 -15.88 25.32
N ALA A 316 8.90 -15.95 24.33
CA ALA A 316 9.77 -14.84 23.93
C ALA A 316 8.94 -13.67 23.40
N GLY A 317 7.93 -13.96 22.58
CA GLY A 317 7.02 -12.97 22.02
C GLY A 317 6.22 -12.22 23.08
N ALA A 318 5.73 -12.92 24.09
CA ALA A 318 5.03 -12.31 25.23
C ALA A 318 5.95 -11.36 26.01
N LYS A 319 7.20 -11.76 26.26
CA LYS A 319 8.20 -10.91 26.94
C LYS A 319 8.54 -9.66 26.13
N MET A 320 8.75 -9.79 24.84
CA MET A 320 9.03 -8.67 23.93
C MET A 320 7.80 -7.76 23.76
N GLY A 321 6.61 -8.33 23.84
CA GLY A 321 5.34 -7.61 23.70
C GLY A 321 4.81 -7.59 22.28
N VAL A 322 5.04 -8.62 21.45
CA VAL A 322 4.39 -8.74 20.14
C VAL A 322 2.87 -8.85 20.26
N ASP A 323 2.14 -8.60 19.19
CA ASP A 323 0.68 -8.74 19.16
C ASP A 323 0.25 -10.09 18.56
N VAL A 324 1.04 -10.61 17.62
CA VAL A 324 0.74 -11.83 16.85
C VAL A 324 2.01 -12.66 16.68
N ILE A 325 1.90 -13.96 16.94
CA ILE A 325 2.89 -14.97 16.53
C ILE A 325 2.40 -15.60 15.24
N GLN A 326 3.16 -15.51 14.17
CA GLN A 326 2.83 -16.07 12.87
C GLN A 326 3.81 -17.19 12.50
N ILE A 327 3.29 -18.39 12.24
CA ILE A 327 4.07 -19.46 11.66
C ILE A 327 4.12 -19.24 10.15
N ASP A 328 5.32 -19.21 9.58
CA ASP A 328 5.53 -19.22 8.13
C ASP A 328 5.39 -20.65 7.55
N ASP A 329 5.85 -20.87 6.34
CA ASP A 329 5.83 -22.18 5.65
C ASP A 329 6.39 -23.30 6.55
N GLY A 330 5.64 -24.37 6.71
CA GLY A 330 6.04 -25.56 7.49
C GLY A 330 5.04 -26.00 8.56
N TRP A 331 3.91 -25.33 8.71
CA TRP A 331 2.83 -25.79 9.61
C TRP A 331 1.93 -26.83 8.96
N GLN A 332 1.83 -26.79 7.63
CA GLN A 332 0.96 -27.62 6.82
C GLN A 332 1.59 -29.00 6.54
N HIS A 333 0.70 -29.98 6.29
CA HIS A 333 1.06 -31.35 5.94
C HIS A 333 1.77 -31.46 4.58
N GLY A 334 1.35 -30.62 3.61
CA GLY A 334 1.94 -30.58 2.28
C GLY A 334 3.36 -30.03 2.27
N ARG A 335 4.10 -30.28 1.21
CA ARG A 335 5.50 -29.81 1.05
C ARG A 335 5.61 -28.76 -0.04
N THR A 336 6.09 -27.60 0.33
CA THR A 336 6.45 -26.55 -0.63
C THR A 336 7.83 -26.81 -1.22
N ALA A 337 8.19 -26.07 -2.28
CA ALA A 337 9.54 -26.11 -2.83
C ALA A 337 10.61 -25.68 -1.80
N ASN A 338 10.23 -24.90 -0.81
CA ASN A 338 11.12 -24.42 0.27
C ASN A 338 11.28 -25.42 1.43
N SER A 339 10.44 -26.44 1.52
CA SER A 339 10.51 -27.42 2.62
C SER A 339 11.86 -28.11 2.68
N ARG A 340 12.52 -28.02 3.84
CA ARG A 340 13.85 -28.59 4.12
C ARG A 340 13.76 -29.89 4.92
N LYS A 341 12.73 -30.05 5.75
CA LYS A 341 12.55 -31.25 6.59
C LYS A 341 12.30 -32.48 5.73
N GLN A 342 13.03 -33.55 6.00
CA GLN A 342 12.93 -34.82 5.27
C GLN A 342 11.68 -35.68 5.62
N ALA A 343 10.91 -35.29 6.61
CA ALA A 343 9.66 -35.95 6.94
C ALA A 343 8.75 -36.00 5.71
N ASN A 344 8.25 -37.17 5.37
CA ASN A 344 7.49 -37.47 4.15
C ASN A 344 8.32 -37.62 2.85
N ALA A 345 9.36 -38.40 2.86
CA ALA A 345 10.32 -38.64 1.75
C ALA A 345 9.74 -39.11 0.39
N GLY A 346 8.43 -39.24 0.24
CA GLY A 346 7.76 -39.59 -1.01
C GLY A 346 6.88 -38.49 -1.62
N LYS A 347 6.65 -37.37 -0.94
CA LYS A 347 5.75 -36.33 -1.43
C LYS A 347 6.44 -35.33 -2.37
N LYS A 348 5.78 -34.99 -3.47
CA LYS A 348 6.25 -34.00 -4.44
C LYS A 348 6.28 -32.63 -3.78
N LYS A 349 7.41 -31.92 -3.89
CA LYS A 349 7.52 -30.51 -3.51
C LYS A 349 6.90 -29.64 -4.59
N VAL A 350 6.05 -28.69 -4.21
CA VAL A 350 5.37 -27.79 -5.14
C VAL A 350 5.45 -26.32 -4.69
N TRP A 351 5.41 -25.41 -5.64
CA TRP A 351 5.27 -23.97 -5.40
C TRP A 351 4.03 -23.41 -6.08
N ASN A 352 3.14 -24.25 -6.53
CA ASN A 352 1.83 -24.00 -7.09
C ASN A 352 1.09 -25.33 -7.32
N GLY A 353 -0.22 -25.30 -7.55
CA GLY A 353 -1.01 -26.53 -7.78
C GLY A 353 -1.14 -27.39 -6.52
N TYR A 354 -1.27 -26.73 -5.37
CA TYR A 354 -1.29 -27.39 -4.06
C TYR A 354 -2.41 -28.43 -3.93
N TRP A 355 -3.63 -28.08 -4.36
CA TRP A 355 -4.79 -28.96 -4.29
C TRP A 355 -4.70 -30.18 -5.21
N ALA A 356 -3.99 -30.03 -6.34
CA ALA A 356 -3.73 -31.14 -7.25
C ALA A 356 -2.59 -32.04 -6.74
N ALA A 357 -1.63 -31.46 -6.00
CA ALA A 357 -0.52 -32.21 -5.44
C ALA A 357 -0.95 -33.12 -4.27
N ASP A 358 -1.79 -32.59 -3.38
CA ASP A 358 -2.33 -33.33 -2.23
C ASP A 358 -3.63 -32.67 -1.75
N PRO A 359 -4.78 -33.33 -1.76
CA PRO A 359 -6.03 -32.78 -1.22
C PRO A 359 -5.95 -32.40 0.26
N ALA A 360 -5.04 -33.01 1.04
CA ALA A 360 -4.79 -32.71 2.45
C ALA A 360 -3.66 -31.70 2.65
N PHE A 361 -3.17 -31.05 1.59
CA PHE A 361 -1.99 -30.16 1.62
C PHE A 361 -2.06 -29.15 2.77
N TRP A 362 -3.18 -28.50 2.94
CA TRP A 362 -3.40 -27.44 3.90
C TRP A 362 -3.98 -27.92 5.25
N THR A 363 -3.90 -29.20 5.57
CA THR A 363 -4.15 -29.67 6.94
C THR A 363 -2.90 -29.47 7.79
N GLU A 364 -3.07 -29.37 9.13
CA GLU A 364 -1.94 -29.26 10.05
C GLU A 364 -1.06 -30.54 10.04
N ASP A 365 0.25 -30.36 10.16
CA ASP A 365 1.20 -31.49 10.25
C ASP A 365 1.21 -32.05 11.68
N ARG A 366 0.59 -33.22 11.87
CA ARG A 366 0.46 -33.87 13.19
C ARG A 366 1.75 -34.46 13.73
N GLU A 367 2.77 -34.67 12.92
CA GLU A 367 4.10 -35.06 13.41
C GLU A 367 4.81 -33.87 14.05
N ARG A 368 4.61 -32.67 13.51
CA ARG A 368 5.16 -31.42 14.05
C ARG A 368 4.35 -30.88 15.22
N PHE A 369 3.05 -31.08 15.20
CA PHE A 369 2.08 -30.56 16.17
C PHE A 369 1.21 -31.69 16.71
N PRO A 370 1.72 -32.55 17.60
CA PRO A 370 0.98 -33.69 18.14
C PRO A 370 -0.34 -33.30 18.81
N ASP A 371 -0.34 -32.17 19.55
CA ASP A 371 -1.53 -31.67 20.23
C ASP A 371 -2.37 -30.72 19.36
N GLY A 372 -1.94 -30.48 18.09
CA GLY A 372 -2.64 -29.64 17.14
C GLY A 372 -2.34 -28.14 17.25
N LEU A 373 -2.79 -27.38 16.24
CA LEU A 373 -2.66 -25.93 16.24
C LEU A 373 -3.57 -25.26 17.27
N ASP A 374 -4.71 -25.86 17.61
CA ASP A 374 -5.62 -25.37 18.64
C ASP A 374 -4.95 -25.26 20.03
N PHE A 375 -4.08 -26.22 20.36
CA PHE A 375 -3.26 -26.15 21.56
C PHE A 375 -2.35 -24.92 21.57
N LEU A 376 -1.65 -24.66 20.46
CA LEU A 376 -0.75 -23.50 20.34
C LEU A 376 -1.51 -22.17 20.35
N VAL A 377 -2.65 -22.09 19.66
CA VAL A 377 -3.52 -20.92 19.67
C VAL A 377 -3.98 -20.59 21.09
N LYS A 378 -4.38 -21.62 21.85
CA LYS A 378 -4.75 -21.46 23.27
C LYS A 378 -3.57 -20.98 24.12
N LYS A 379 -2.36 -21.55 23.91
CA LYS A 379 -1.15 -21.13 24.65
C LYS A 379 -0.77 -19.68 24.33
N ALA A 380 -0.90 -19.26 23.09
CA ALA A 380 -0.70 -17.86 22.70
C ALA A 380 -1.72 -16.93 23.38
N ALA A 381 -3.00 -17.31 23.36
CA ALA A 381 -4.07 -16.55 24.01
C ALA A 381 -3.90 -16.43 25.54
N GLU A 382 -3.41 -17.48 26.22
CA GLU A 382 -3.06 -17.45 27.66
C GLU A 382 -2.00 -16.38 27.99
N LYS A 383 -1.17 -16.01 27.01
CA LYS A 383 -0.15 -14.93 27.09
C LYS A 383 -0.62 -13.59 26.51
N GLY A 384 -1.88 -13.48 26.09
CA GLY A 384 -2.43 -12.27 25.46
C GLY A 384 -1.98 -12.05 24.02
N LEU A 385 -1.48 -13.09 23.35
CA LEU A 385 -1.04 -13.07 21.95
C LEU A 385 -2.12 -13.65 21.04
N ARG A 386 -2.17 -13.16 19.79
CA ARG A 386 -2.94 -13.75 18.71
C ARG A 386 -2.04 -14.66 17.88
N PHE A 387 -2.64 -15.45 17.01
CA PHE A 387 -1.93 -16.42 16.20
C PHE A 387 -2.16 -16.15 14.71
N GLY A 388 -1.17 -16.45 13.89
CA GLY A 388 -1.23 -16.29 12.44
C GLY A 388 -0.54 -17.43 11.69
N LEU A 389 -0.90 -17.59 10.42
CA LEU A 389 -0.38 -18.64 9.55
C LEU A 389 0.07 -18.06 8.21
N TRP A 390 1.08 -18.66 7.63
CA TRP A 390 1.43 -18.50 6.23
C TRP A 390 0.48 -19.32 5.34
N PHE A 391 0.18 -18.82 4.15
CA PHE A 391 -0.63 -19.52 3.17
C PHE A 391 -0.21 -19.12 1.74
N GLY A 392 -0.14 -20.10 0.84
CA GLY A 392 0.08 -19.88 -0.58
C GLY A 392 -1.20 -20.16 -1.37
N PRO A 393 -1.94 -19.16 -1.85
CA PRO A 393 -3.07 -19.39 -2.73
C PRO A 393 -2.66 -20.16 -3.98
N ASP A 394 -3.53 -21.06 -4.44
CA ASP A 394 -3.27 -21.85 -5.64
C ASP A 394 -3.44 -21.01 -6.90
N SER A 395 -2.31 -20.63 -7.51
CA SER A 395 -2.28 -19.81 -8.72
C SER A 395 -2.43 -20.62 -10.03
N SER A 396 -2.64 -21.95 -9.97
CA SER A 396 -2.86 -22.76 -11.16
C SER A 396 -4.14 -22.34 -11.89
N ASP A 397 -4.13 -22.43 -13.23
CA ASP A 397 -5.26 -22.09 -14.09
C ASP A 397 -5.90 -20.73 -13.75
N ASP A 398 -5.06 -19.70 -13.64
CA ASP A 398 -5.50 -18.35 -13.24
C ASP A 398 -6.25 -18.33 -11.90
N ALA A 399 -5.73 -19.01 -10.89
CA ALA A 399 -6.33 -19.14 -9.56
C ALA A 399 -7.72 -19.80 -9.58
N ALA A 400 -7.89 -20.87 -10.37
CA ALA A 400 -9.17 -21.58 -10.50
C ALA A 400 -9.68 -22.14 -9.17
N ASN A 401 -8.79 -22.46 -8.24
CA ASN A 401 -9.11 -23.03 -6.92
C ASN A 401 -9.38 -21.96 -5.83
N TRP A 402 -9.57 -20.69 -6.18
CA TRP A 402 -9.75 -19.59 -5.22
C TRP A 402 -10.84 -19.82 -4.15
N GLN A 403 -11.90 -20.59 -4.50
CA GLN A 403 -12.95 -20.94 -3.53
C GLN A 403 -12.46 -21.91 -2.47
N LYS A 404 -11.66 -22.91 -2.87
CA LYS A 404 -11.05 -23.88 -1.93
C LYS A 404 -10.08 -23.16 -0.99
N ASP A 405 -9.28 -22.23 -1.52
CA ASP A 405 -8.36 -21.41 -0.73
C ASP A 405 -9.13 -20.58 0.30
N ALA A 406 -10.20 -19.90 -0.13
CA ALA A 406 -11.05 -19.13 0.77
C ALA A 406 -11.71 -19.98 1.85
N ASP A 407 -12.27 -21.14 1.48
CA ASP A 407 -12.97 -22.02 2.42
C ASP A 407 -11.99 -22.64 3.43
N CYS A 408 -10.77 -22.95 3.02
CA CYS A 408 -9.70 -23.42 3.91
C CYS A 408 -9.37 -22.38 4.99
N LEU A 409 -9.11 -21.13 4.59
CA LEU A 409 -8.77 -20.07 5.57
C LEU A 409 -9.97 -19.68 6.44
N LEU A 410 -11.18 -19.71 5.91
CA LEU A 410 -12.40 -19.51 6.69
C LEU A 410 -12.64 -20.62 7.73
N ASP A 411 -12.24 -21.87 7.44
CA ASP A 411 -12.28 -22.96 8.41
C ASP A 411 -11.32 -22.71 9.59
N TYR A 412 -10.07 -22.35 9.32
CA TYR A 412 -9.09 -21.99 10.37
C TYR A 412 -9.55 -20.78 11.17
N HIS A 413 -10.11 -19.76 10.52
CA HIS A 413 -10.70 -18.61 11.20
C HIS A 413 -11.87 -19.02 12.10
N GLY A 414 -12.82 -19.78 11.58
CA GLY A 414 -14.04 -20.17 12.30
C GLY A 414 -13.78 -21.16 13.44
N ARG A 415 -12.89 -22.12 13.24
CA ARG A 415 -12.59 -23.19 14.19
C ARG A 415 -11.58 -22.79 15.26
N LEU A 416 -10.54 -22.04 14.88
CA LEU A 416 -9.42 -21.71 15.76
C LEU A 416 -9.33 -20.21 16.12
N GLY A 417 -10.13 -19.35 15.51
CA GLY A 417 -10.06 -17.90 15.72
C GLY A 417 -8.79 -17.26 15.15
N ILE A 418 -8.16 -17.88 14.15
CA ILE A 418 -6.97 -17.32 13.49
C ILE A 418 -7.40 -16.24 12.51
N ASP A 419 -6.93 -15.01 12.74
CA ASP A 419 -7.29 -13.83 11.95
C ASP A 419 -6.18 -13.35 11.02
N TYR A 420 -4.91 -13.69 11.26
CA TYR A 420 -3.75 -13.15 10.55
C TYR A 420 -3.13 -14.19 9.62
N PHE A 421 -3.11 -13.88 8.33
CA PHE A 421 -2.55 -14.75 7.30
C PHE A 421 -1.53 -14.01 6.44
N LYS A 422 -0.31 -14.55 6.32
CA LYS A 422 0.64 -14.12 5.30
C LYS A 422 0.27 -14.80 3.99
N MET A 423 -0.02 -14.01 2.98
CA MET A 423 -0.42 -14.49 1.64
C MET A 423 0.77 -14.42 0.72
N ASP A 424 1.36 -15.56 0.43
CA ASP A 424 2.58 -15.70 -0.37
C ASP A 424 2.28 -16.42 -1.70
N SER A 425 3.25 -16.47 -2.59
CA SER A 425 3.22 -17.19 -3.86
C SER A 425 2.06 -16.87 -4.82
N MET A 426 1.30 -15.81 -4.61
CA MET A 426 0.26 -15.37 -5.54
C MET A 426 0.87 -14.95 -6.87
N LYS A 427 0.58 -15.67 -7.95
CA LYS A 427 1.12 -15.40 -9.27
C LYS A 427 0.02 -14.85 -10.17
N LEU A 428 0.19 -13.60 -10.59
CA LEU A 428 -0.77 -12.91 -11.44
C LEU A 428 -0.26 -12.88 -12.88
N TYR A 429 -0.66 -13.86 -13.68
CA TYR A 429 -0.31 -13.93 -15.10
C TYR A 429 -1.37 -13.32 -16.01
N SER A 430 -2.56 -13.04 -15.49
CA SER A 430 -3.68 -12.52 -16.28
C SER A 430 -4.60 -11.63 -15.44
N PRO A 431 -5.44 -10.79 -16.08
CA PRO A 431 -6.51 -10.06 -15.41
C PRO A 431 -7.52 -11.00 -14.71
N LEU A 432 -7.74 -12.21 -15.25
CA LEU A 432 -8.62 -13.21 -14.64
C LEU A 432 -8.06 -13.73 -13.31
N ALA A 433 -6.75 -13.95 -13.22
CA ALA A 433 -6.10 -14.33 -11.97
C ALA A 433 -6.29 -13.25 -10.89
N LEU A 434 -6.13 -11.97 -11.24
CA LEU A 434 -6.38 -10.85 -10.32
C LEU A 434 -7.85 -10.80 -9.87
N GLU A 435 -8.79 -10.96 -10.79
CA GLU A 435 -10.24 -10.98 -10.48
C GLU A 435 -10.59 -12.12 -9.51
N ARG A 436 -10.07 -13.33 -9.75
CA ARG A 436 -10.33 -14.50 -8.89
C ARG A 436 -9.71 -14.37 -7.51
N ASN A 437 -8.48 -13.82 -7.40
CA ASN A 437 -7.88 -13.50 -6.11
C ASN A 437 -8.70 -12.44 -5.37
N ARG A 438 -9.21 -11.42 -6.06
CA ARG A 438 -10.12 -10.43 -5.44
C ARG A 438 -11.38 -11.09 -4.89
N LYS A 439 -12.04 -11.96 -5.66
CA LYS A 439 -13.21 -12.73 -5.21
C LYS A 439 -12.91 -13.58 -3.97
N MET A 440 -11.72 -14.18 -3.91
CA MET A 440 -11.26 -14.94 -2.75
C MET A 440 -11.21 -14.05 -1.50
N PHE A 441 -10.54 -12.90 -1.60
CA PHE A 441 -10.42 -11.96 -0.46
C PHE A 441 -11.77 -11.35 -0.08
N ASP A 442 -12.58 -10.91 -1.04
CA ASP A 442 -13.90 -10.35 -0.77
C ASP A 442 -14.78 -11.35 0.01
N ARG A 443 -14.81 -12.62 -0.42
CA ARG A 443 -15.52 -13.70 0.28
C ARG A 443 -15.05 -13.87 1.72
N MET A 444 -13.73 -13.86 1.96
CA MET A 444 -13.18 -14.01 3.30
C MET A 444 -13.47 -12.78 4.18
N LEU A 445 -13.34 -11.57 3.64
CA LEU A 445 -13.64 -10.33 4.34
C LEU A 445 -15.14 -10.22 4.69
N GLU A 446 -16.03 -10.58 3.78
CA GLU A 446 -17.48 -10.61 4.05
C GLU A 446 -17.83 -11.61 5.16
N ARG A 447 -17.34 -12.86 5.03
CA ARG A 447 -17.66 -13.94 5.98
C ARG A 447 -17.08 -13.73 7.37
N SER A 448 -15.91 -13.09 7.46
CA SER A 448 -15.27 -12.76 8.74
C SER A 448 -15.77 -11.43 9.34
N GLY A 449 -16.65 -10.69 8.65
CA GLY A 449 -17.02 -9.33 9.06
C GLY A 449 -15.83 -8.36 9.09
N GLY A 450 -14.83 -8.58 8.22
CA GLY A 450 -13.61 -7.79 8.12
C GLY A 450 -12.61 -8.01 9.27
N LYS A 451 -12.70 -9.14 9.99
CA LYS A 451 -11.75 -9.51 11.07
C LYS A 451 -10.45 -10.09 10.51
N MET A 452 -10.53 -10.88 9.45
CA MET A 452 -9.34 -11.46 8.82
C MET A 452 -8.43 -10.38 8.25
N VAL A 453 -7.13 -10.56 8.44
CA VAL A 453 -6.05 -9.67 7.99
C VAL A 453 -5.10 -10.48 7.13
N PHE A 454 -4.83 -9.94 5.94
CA PHE A 454 -3.97 -10.59 4.96
C PHE A 454 -2.72 -9.75 4.75
N ASP A 455 -1.57 -10.23 5.22
CA ASP A 455 -0.27 -9.64 4.92
C ASP A 455 0.14 -10.10 3.52
N LEU A 456 0.02 -9.20 2.52
CA LEU A 456 0.27 -9.52 1.11
C LEU A 456 1.77 -9.43 0.83
N ASP A 457 2.38 -10.55 0.50
CA ASP A 457 3.81 -10.60 0.18
C ASP A 457 4.10 -9.91 -1.16
N CYS A 458 5.06 -8.97 -1.16
CA CYS A 458 5.46 -8.13 -2.29
C CYS A 458 6.88 -8.42 -2.77
N THR A 459 7.40 -9.64 -2.59
CA THR A 459 8.81 -9.96 -2.84
C THR A 459 9.14 -10.43 -4.26
N ALA A 460 8.14 -10.52 -5.14
CA ALA A 460 8.34 -10.97 -6.53
C ALA A 460 7.43 -10.22 -7.51
N GLU A 461 7.95 -9.90 -8.70
CA GLU A 461 7.31 -9.05 -9.73
C GLU A 461 5.99 -9.59 -10.29
N ILE A 462 5.72 -10.87 -10.14
CA ILE A 462 4.49 -11.52 -10.63
C ILE A 462 3.36 -11.55 -9.59
N ARG A 463 3.57 -10.91 -8.44
CA ARG A 463 2.59 -10.80 -7.35
C ARG A 463 1.69 -9.58 -7.54
N PRO A 464 0.67 -9.38 -6.69
CA PRO A 464 -0.20 -8.20 -6.77
C PRO A 464 0.54 -6.87 -6.68
N GLY A 465 1.78 -6.86 -6.16
CA GLY A 465 2.55 -5.65 -5.91
C GLY A 465 1.88 -4.73 -4.89
N PHE A 466 2.31 -3.48 -4.87
CA PHE A 466 1.86 -2.52 -3.85
C PHE A 466 0.43 -2.03 -4.05
N PHE A 467 -0.11 -2.03 -5.28
CA PHE A 467 -1.41 -1.45 -5.60
C PHE A 467 -2.44 -2.42 -6.17
N GLY A 468 -2.06 -3.63 -6.58
CA GLY A 468 -2.99 -4.58 -7.20
C GLY A 468 -4.15 -5.01 -6.29
N LEU A 469 -3.89 -5.15 -4.99
CA LEU A 469 -4.84 -5.50 -3.93
C LEU A 469 -4.72 -4.54 -2.73
N ILE A 470 -4.57 -3.25 -3.01
CA ILE A 470 -4.27 -2.22 -1.99
C ILE A 470 -5.33 -2.11 -0.89
N ASP A 471 -6.56 -2.48 -1.17
CA ASP A 471 -7.69 -2.44 -0.23
C ASP A 471 -7.80 -3.67 0.67
N ILE A 472 -7.00 -4.72 0.44
CA ILE A 472 -7.17 -6.01 1.12
C ILE A 472 -6.45 -6.06 2.47
N GLY A 473 -5.17 -5.73 2.53
CA GLY A 473 -4.40 -5.88 3.76
C GLY A 473 -3.10 -5.09 3.78
N PRO A 474 -2.29 -5.26 4.83
CA PRO A 474 -0.91 -4.80 4.85
C PRO A 474 -0.09 -5.44 3.74
N LEU A 475 0.96 -4.73 3.35
CA LEU A 475 1.93 -5.15 2.34
C LEU A 475 3.15 -5.70 3.07
N PHE A 476 3.38 -7.00 2.94
CA PHE A 476 4.50 -7.67 3.57
C PHE A 476 5.75 -7.42 2.72
N VAL A 477 6.55 -6.46 3.16
CA VAL A 477 7.75 -6.00 2.48
C VAL A 477 8.95 -6.56 3.24
N GLU A 478 9.25 -7.83 3.02
CA GLU A 478 10.50 -8.38 3.54
C GLU A 478 11.65 -7.85 2.71
N ASN A 479 12.73 -7.46 3.36
CA ASN A 479 13.90 -7.00 2.64
C ASN A 479 14.86 -8.16 2.39
N ARG A 480 15.43 -8.73 3.40
CA ARG A 480 16.55 -9.66 3.23
C ARG A 480 16.78 -10.48 4.49
N TYR A 481 17.61 -11.47 4.32
CA TYR A 481 18.12 -12.26 5.42
C TYR A 481 19.45 -11.70 5.91
N THR A 482 19.59 -11.38 7.19
CA THR A 482 20.82 -10.84 7.78
C THR A 482 22.06 -11.66 7.45
N LYS A 483 21.95 -12.98 7.42
CA LYS A 483 23.05 -13.91 7.08
C LYS A 483 23.61 -13.75 5.65
N ARG A 484 22.94 -13.00 4.77
CA ARG A 484 23.39 -12.75 3.38
C ARG A 484 24.10 -11.42 3.22
N GLN A 485 24.31 -10.65 4.29
CA GLN A 485 24.92 -9.31 4.26
C GLN A 485 24.18 -8.31 3.33
N VAL A 486 22.89 -8.48 3.17
CA VAL A 486 22.07 -7.62 2.30
C VAL A 486 20.99 -6.84 3.08
N TYR A 487 20.90 -7.08 4.40
CA TYR A 487 19.93 -6.45 5.26
C TYR A 487 20.59 -5.50 6.27
N TRP A 488 20.39 -4.20 6.07
CA TRP A 488 20.98 -3.13 6.88
C TRP A 488 19.87 -2.29 7.53
N PRO A 489 20.03 -1.86 8.80
CA PRO A 489 19.00 -1.04 9.47
C PRO A 489 18.65 0.24 8.71
N HIS A 490 19.66 0.94 8.17
CA HIS A 490 19.44 2.14 7.38
C HIS A 490 18.77 1.86 6.03
N HIS A 491 18.91 0.68 5.43
CA HIS A 491 18.16 0.29 4.23
C HIS A 491 16.69 0.08 4.53
N THR A 492 16.34 -0.56 5.65
CA THR A 492 14.96 -0.68 6.10
C THR A 492 14.34 0.70 6.31
N LEU A 493 15.05 1.58 7.02
CA LEU A 493 14.62 2.94 7.25
C LEU A 493 14.42 3.71 5.93
N LYS A 494 15.34 3.56 4.97
CA LYS A 494 15.25 4.12 3.62
C LYS A 494 14.05 3.59 2.86
N ASN A 495 13.82 2.29 2.85
CA ASN A 495 12.70 1.70 2.14
C ASN A 495 11.36 2.16 2.73
N LEU A 496 11.26 2.25 4.06
CA LEU A 496 10.09 2.81 4.73
C LEU A 496 9.89 4.28 4.33
N TRP A 497 10.95 5.08 4.38
CA TRP A 497 10.90 6.51 4.05
C TRP A 497 10.49 6.72 2.59
N ASP A 498 11.11 6.01 1.64
CA ASP A 498 10.80 6.09 0.21
C ASP A 498 9.34 5.69 -0.06
N LEU A 499 8.91 4.51 0.40
CA LEU A 499 7.55 4.01 0.16
C LEU A 499 6.48 4.86 0.84
N SER A 500 6.81 5.53 1.95
CA SER A 500 5.88 6.42 2.66
C SER A 500 5.42 7.60 1.81
N HIS A 501 6.11 7.94 0.73
CA HIS A 501 5.66 8.96 -0.22
C HIS A 501 4.43 8.52 -1.04
N VAL A 502 4.19 7.22 -1.18
CA VAL A 502 3.14 6.67 -2.05
C VAL A 502 2.21 5.69 -1.35
N ILE A 503 2.62 5.13 -0.21
CA ILE A 503 1.86 4.18 0.60
C ILE A 503 1.68 4.74 2.01
N ASP A 504 0.49 4.62 2.58
CA ASP A 504 0.28 4.87 4.02
C ASP A 504 1.22 3.95 4.83
N PRO A 505 2.17 4.48 5.60
CA PRO A 505 3.19 3.69 6.28
C PRO A 505 2.61 2.57 7.16
N VAL A 506 1.45 2.78 7.75
CA VAL A 506 0.76 1.77 8.58
C VAL A 506 0.39 0.50 7.78
N ARG A 507 0.35 0.60 6.46
CA ARG A 507 0.12 -0.54 5.57
C ARG A 507 1.37 -1.31 5.20
N LEU A 508 2.55 -0.78 5.49
CA LEU A 508 3.84 -1.42 5.23
C LEU A 508 4.22 -2.28 6.43
N ARG A 509 4.27 -3.60 6.25
CA ARG A 509 4.82 -4.51 7.24
C ARG A 509 6.30 -4.69 6.96
N LEU A 510 7.13 -4.03 7.77
CA LEU A 510 8.59 -3.97 7.61
C LEU A 510 9.31 -4.53 8.83
N GLU A 511 10.34 -5.29 8.54
CA GLU A 511 11.14 -5.97 9.56
C GLU A 511 12.23 -5.08 10.14
N PHE A 512 12.62 -5.40 11.37
CA PHE A 512 13.85 -4.92 12.02
C PHE A 512 14.81 -6.08 12.31
N ASN A 513 16.12 -5.79 12.34
CA ASN A 513 17.14 -6.80 12.54
C ASN A 513 17.05 -7.49 13.90
N ASN A 514 17.35 -8.80 13.93
CA ASN A 514 17.66 -9.49 15.18
C ASN A 514 18.96 -8.88 15.76
N PRO A 515 18.93 -8.35 17.00
CA PRO A 515 20.09 -7.67 17.58
C PRO A 515 21.25 -8.60 17.94
N ASP A 516 21.04 -9.91 18.01
CA ASP A 516 21.97 -10.86 18.62
C ASP A 516 22.60 -11.86 17.63
N THR A 517 22.20 -11.86 16.36
CA THR A 517 22.63 -12.87 15.38
C THR A 517 23.33 -12.25 14.16
N ASN A 518 24.19 -13.05 13.51
CA ASN A 518 24.86 -12.72 12.24
C ASN A 518 25.76 -11.45 12.27
N HIS A 519 26.29 -11.07 13.42
CA HIS A 519 27.19 -9.91 13.56
C HIS A 519 28.44 -10.06 12.70
N GLU A 520 28.99 -11.28 12.62
CA GLU A 520 30.21 -11.62 11.88
C GLU A 520 30.07 -11.36 10.38
N VAL A 521 28.85 -11.42 9.84
CA VAL A 521 28.59 -11.17 8.42
C VAL A 521 28.91 -9.72 8.02
N TYR A 522 28.73 -8.78 8.96
CA TYR A 522 28.91 -7.35 8.73
C TYR A 522 30.30 -6.83 9.12
N GLY A 523 31.11 -7.66 9.79
CA GLY A 523 32.44 -7.31 10.22
C GLY A 523 32.47 -6.00 11.02
N ASP A 524 33.48 -5.16 10.73
CA ASP A 524 33.65 -3.86 11.41
C ASP A 524 32.83 -2.71 10.78
N SER A 525 31.90 -2.99 9.86
CA SER A 525 31.10 -1.95 9.24
C SER A 525 30.42 -1.06 10.28
N PRO A 526 30.57 0.27 10.18
CA PRO A 526 29.96 1.20 11.13
C PRO A 526 28.43 1.22 11.05
N LEU A 527 27.85 0.67 9.99
CA LEU A 527 26.39 0.58 9.75
C LEU A 527 25.85 -0.82 10.01
N GLY A 528 26.69 -1.79 10.43
CA GLY A 528 26.22 -3.11 10.83
C GLY A 528 25.25 -3.04 12.01
N HIS A 529 24.24 -3.92 12.03
CA HIS A 529 23.18 -3.88 13.06
C HIS A 529 23.73 -4.04 14.50
N ALA A 530 24.87 -4.69 14.68
CA ALA A 530 25.56 -4.78 15.99
C ALA A 530 26.03 -3.43 16.56
N LYS A 531 26.09 -2.37 15.72
CA LYS A 531 26.45 -1.01 16.16
C LYS A 531 25.26 -0.21 16.69
N TYR A 532 24.05 -0.71 16.46
CA TYR A 532 22.83 -0.10 16.95
C TYR A 532 22.43 -0.68 18.31
N ARG A 533 21.76 0.11 19.10
CA ARG A 533 21.07 -0.40 20.28
C ARG A 533 19.85 -1.24 19.85
N PRO A 534 19.49 -2.31 20.60
CA PRO A 534 18.33 -3.15 20.25
C PRO A 534 17.02 -2.37 20.09
N ASP A 535 16.75 -1.38 20.94
CA ASP A 535 15.56 -0.54 20.84
C ASP A 535 15.61 0.45 19.65
N ALA A 536 16.81 0.88 19.24
CA ALA A 536 16.98 1.69 18.03
C ALA A 536 16.70 0.89 16.75
N LEU A 537 17.02 -0.41 16.72
CA LEU A 537 16.61 -1.30 15.63
C LEU A 537 15.08 -1.38 15.51
N PHE A 538 14.37 -1.56 16.62
CA PHE A 538 12.91 -1.53 16.60
C PHE A 538 12.35 -0.17 16.17
N ALA A 539 12.99 0.92 16.58
CA ALA A 539 12.56 2.27 16.24
C ALA A 539 12.51 2.52 14.72
N THR A 540 13.38 1.88 13.92
CA THR A 540 13.44 2.05 12.46
C THR A 540 12.12 1.71 11.76
N VAL A 541 11.27 0.90 12.38
CA VAL A 541 9.99 0.43 11.81
C VAL A 541 8.76 0.90 12.58
N MET A 542 8.91 1.72 13.63
CA MET A 542 7.80 2.18 14.47
C MET A 542 6.74 2.99 13.71
N ALA A 543 7.09 3.66 12.63
CA ALA A 543 6.15 4.40 11.79
C ALA A 543 5.34 3.50 10.85
N ALA A 544 5.72 2.23 10.71
CA ALA A 544 5.07 1.20 9.91
C ALA A 544 4.26 0.23 10.79
N SER A 545 3.82 -0.89 10.22
CA SER A 545 3.39 -2.10 10.95
C SER A 545 4.63 -2.95 11.22
N PRO A 546 5.20 -2.92 12.43
CA PRO A 546 6.48 -3.57 12.69
C PRO A 546 6.42 -5.09 12.55
N LEU A 547 7.50 -5.68 12.01
CA LEU A 547 7.69 -7.11 11.83
C LEU A 547 8.98 -7.56 12.54
N ALA A 548 8.85 -8.48 13.48
CA ALA A 548 9.97 -9.26 13.97
C ALA A 548 10.18 -10.45 13.01
N TRP A 549 10.94 -10.21 11.95
CA TRP A 549 11.30 -11.20 10.92
C TRP A 549 12.48 -12.04 11.39
N MET A 550 12.23 -12.80 12.46
CA MET A 550 13.26 -13.55 13.17
C MET A 550 12.64 -14.62 14.06
N GLU A 551 13.42 -15.57 14.49
CA GLU A 551 13.06 -16.49 15.54
C GLU A 551 13.28 -15.80 16.90
N LEU A 552 12.20 -15.49 17.60
CA LEU A 552 12.25 -14.68 18.84
C LEU A 552 12.96 -15.42 19.99
N SER A 553 12.92 -16.74 20.00
CA SER A 553 13.63 -17.56 20.98
C SER A 553 15.16 -17.47 20.88
N ASP A 554 15.67 -16.96 19.76
CA ASP A 554 17.11 -16.69 19.55
C ASP A 554 17.53 -15.27 19.97
N VAL A 555 16.56 -14.43 20.40
CA VAL A 555 16.84 -13.09 20.93
C VAL A 555 17.17 -13.20 22.42
N SER A 556 18.30 -12.66 22.84
CA SER A 556 18.73 -12.70 24.22
C SER A 556 17.78 -11.98 25.18
N GLU A 557 17.68 -12.44 26.41
CA GLU A 557 16.91 -11.77 27.47
C GLU A 557 17.33 -10.30 27.65
N LYS A 558 18.62 -9.99 27.45
CA LYS A 558 19.16 -8.64 27.50
C LYS A 558 18.58 -7.76 26.38
N SER A 559 18.54 -8.27 25.17
CA SER A 559 17.98 -7.53 24.01
C SER A 559 16.46 -7.38 24.12
N ILE A 560 15.76 -8.43 24.55
CA ILE A 560 14.33 -8.35 24.85
C ILE A 560 14.06 -7.27 25.93
N ALA A 561 14.83 -7.26 27.01
CA ALA A 561 14.70 -6.27 28.09
C ALA A 561 14.97 -4.84 27.61
N ALA A 562 15.80 -4.65 26.60
CA ALA A 562 16.06 -3.35 25.99
C ALA A 562 14.94 -2.89 25.04
N ILE A 563 14.35 -3.80 24.25
CA ILE A 563 13.30 -3.50 23.28
C ILE A 563 11.91 -3.32 23.94
N ALA A 564 11.54 -4.20 24.86
CA ALA A 564 10.20 -4.30 25.41
C ALA A 564 9.65 -3.00 26.05
N PRO A 565 10.43 -2.15 26.75
CA PRO A 565 9.95 -0.86 27.25
C PRO A 565 9.48 0.08 26.15
N LEU A 566 10.23 0.14 25.03
CA LEU A 566 9.87 0.95 23.87
C LEU A 566 8.61 0.39 23.17
N VAL A 567 8.52 -0.93 22.99
CA VAL A 567 7.32 -1.60 22.46
C VAL A 567 6.08 -1.28 23.29
N ARG A 568 6.19 -1.39 24.63
CA ARG A 568 5.06 -1.04 25.53
C ARG A 568 4.66 0.42 25.42
N ARG A 569 5.63 1.35 25.30
CA ARG A 569 5.34 2.77 25.10
C ARG A 569 4.67 2.99 23.74
N TRP A 570 5.24 2.42 22.68
CA TRP A 570 4.70 2.50 21.33
C TRP A 570 3.26 1.99 21.24
N LYS A 571 2.93 0.86 21.87
CA LYS A 571 1.56 0.32 21.92
C LYS A 571 0.56 1.29 22.55
N ARG A 572 0.96 2.06 23.55
CA ARG A 572 0.08 3.07 24.17
C ARG A 572 -0.17 4.29 23.28
N GLU A 573 0.78 4.63 22.44
CA GLU A 573 0.73 5.81 21.58
C GLU A 573 0.25 5.51 20.16
N ARG A 574 0.38 4.28 19.71
CA ARG A 574 0.26 3.90 18.29
C ARG A 574 -1.09 4.24 17.66
N GLU A 575 -2.19 4.13 18.40
CA GLU A 575 -3.52 4.43 17.87
C GLU A 575 -3.65 5.90 17.50
N ARG A 576 -3.10 6.77 18.35
CA ARG A 576 -3.08 8.21 18.11
C ARG A 576 -2.07 8.58 17.01
N TRP A 577 -0.93 7.92 16.99
CA TRP A 577 0.11 8.13 15.97
C TRP A 577 -0.32 7.56 14.61
N HIS A 578 -0.62 6.27 14.53
CA HIS A 578 -0.97 5.59 13.27
C HIS A 578 -2.36 5.99 12.74
N GLY A 579 -3.25 6.43 13.60
CA GLY A 579 -4.56 6.97 13.18
C GLY A 579 -4.47 8.29 12.44
N GLY A 580 -3.39 9.05 12.63
CA GLY A 580 -3.10 10.28 11.91
C GLY A 580 -2.37 10.05 10.58
N VAL A 581 -1.98 11.12 9.91
CA VAL A 581 -1.20 11.05 8.67
C VAL A 581 0.28 11.11 8.99
N ILE A 582 1.04 10.12 8.54
CA ILE A 582 2.49 10.04 8.73
C ILE A 582 3.20 10.59 7.48
N HIS A 583 4.13 11.51 7.71
CA HIS A 583 4.92 12.17 6.68
C HIS A 583 6.40 11.80 6.82
N PRO A 584 7.07 11.32 5.77
CA PRO A 584 8.53 11.25 5.75
C PRO A 584 9.10 12.66 5.75
N VAL A 585 10.10 12.92 6.59
CA VAL A 585 10.69 14.26 6.78
C VAL A 585 12.21 14.20 6.85
N ALA A 586 12.84 15.37 6.87
CA ALA A 586 14.28 15.58 6.85
C ALA A 586 14.91 15.05 5.54
N ASN A 587 16.00 14.30 5.61
CA ASN A 587 16.65 13.80 4.41
C ASN A 587 16.33 12.31 4.17
N ARG A 588 16.41 11.87 2.92
CA ARG A 588 16.36 10.46 2.60
C ARG A 588 17.45 9.71 3.36
N PRO A 589 17.14 8.59 4.03
CA PRO A 589 18.15 7.80 4.73
C PRO A 589 19.25 7.29 3.79
N ASP A 590 20.50 7.43 4.21
CA ASP A 590 21.69 7.00 3.44
C ASP A 590 22.81 6.44 4.34
N GLY A 591 22.55 6.30 5.64
CA GLY A 591 23.49 5.86 6.65
C GLY A 591 24.25 7.01 7.33
N VAL A 592 24.18 8.25 6.81
CA VAL A 592 24.87 9.41 7.39
C VAL A 592 23.95 10.63 7.60
N ALA A 593 22.71 10.54 7.19
CA ALA A 593 21.77 11.65 7.24
C ALA A 593 21.15 11.87 8.64
N TRP A 594 20.50 13.02 8.82
CA TRP A 594 19.36 13.15 9.71
C TRP A 594 18.09 12.85 8.92
N THR A 595 17.27 11.96 9.44
CA THR A 595 16.07 11.47 8.76
C THR A 595 14.95 11.18 9.75
N GLY A 596 13.73 10.92 9.27
CA GLY A 596 12.65 10.50 10.15
C GLY A 596 11.26 10.70 9.60
N PHE A 597 10.31 10.73 10.53
CA PHE A 597 8.89 10.83 10.27
C PHE A 597 8.24 11.79 11.25
N VAL A 598 7.24 12.53 10.78
CA VAL A 598 6.28 13.20 11.65
C VAL A 598 4.88 12.64 11.39
N SER A 599 4.04 12.62 12.41
CA SER A 599 2.65 12.21 12.28
C SER A 599 1.74 13.28 12.88
N GLU A 600 0.74 13.68 12.11
CA GLU A 600 -0.39 14.40 12.68
C GLU A 600 -1.13 13.42 13.62
N ALA A 601 -1.58 13.90 14.78
CA ALA A 601 -2.37 13.02 15.65
C ALA A 601 -3.76 12.78 15.07
N ALA A 602 -4.31 11.59 15.31
CA ALA A 602 -5.64 11.21 14.81
C ALA A 602 -6.77 12.15 15.26
N ASP A 603 -6.61 12.79 16.41
CA ASP A 603 -7.55 13.77 16.98
C ASP A 603 -7.33 15.20 16.47
N GLY A 604 -6.36 15.41 15.59
CA GLY A 604 -5.98 16.74 15.07
C GLY A 604 -5.27 17.65 16.08
N GLN A 605 -4.96 17.15 17.28
CA GLN A 605 -4.31 17.92 18.35
C GLN A 605 -2.82 17.59 18.43
N GLY A 606 -1.96 18.40 17.79
CA GLY A 606 -0.52 18.15 17.75
C GLY A 606 -0.15 16.90 16.97
N GLY A 607 0.86 16.17 17.43
CA GLY A 607 1.36 15.00 16.71
C GLY A 607 2.57 14.34 17.35
N TYR A 608 3.39 13.74 16.50
CA TYR A 608 4.61 13.05 16.90
C TYR A 608 5.74 13.34 15.92
N ALA A 609 6.99 13.26 16.39
CA ALA A 609 8.18 13.23 15.56
C ALA A 609 9.07 12.08 16.00
N LEU A 610 9.53 11.27 15.06
CA LEU A 610 10.52 10.22 15.23
C LEU A 610 11.72 10.57 14.34
N LEU A 611 12.81 11.01 14.93
CA LEU A 611 13.99 11.48 14.22
C LEU A 611 15.21 10.61 14.55
N PHE A 612 15.96 10.26 13.52
CA PHE A 612 17.15 9.43 13.60
C PHE A 612 18.38 10.26 13.26
N ARG A 613 19.39 10.17 14.11
CA ARG A 613 20.75 10.56 13.77
C ARG A 613 21.49 9.33 13.29
N GLU A 614 21.68 9.18 11.99
CA GLU A 614 22.52 8.14 11.44
C GLU A 614 24.01 8.42 11.82
N LEU A 615 24.98 8.17 10.99
CA LEU A 615 26.39 8.53 11.29
C LEU A 615 26.68 10.04 11.19
N ASN A 616 25.66 10.90 11.18
CA ASN A 616 25.81 12.35 11.01
C ASN A 616 26.76 12.96 12.06
N ALA A 617 27.68 13.82 11.62
CA ALA A 617 28.64 14.47 12.49
C ALA A 617 27.97 15.43 13.48
N LYS A 618 26.90 16.11 13.07
CA LYS A 618 26.16 17.07 13.92
C LYS A 618 25.20 16.32 14.83
N ALA A 619 25.31 16.54 16.14
CA ALA A 619 24.43 15.95 17.14
C ALA A 619 23.07 16.65 17.23
N ALA A 620 22.95 17.87 16.72
CA ALA A 620 21.73 18.66 16.72
C ALA A 620 21.13 18.78 15.31
N TYR A 621 19.80 18.86 15.25
CA TYR A 621 19.03 19.08 14.03
C TYR A 621 17.79 19.91 14.34
N ALA A 622 17.38 20.77 13.40
CA ALA A 622 16.17 21.58 13.50
C ALA A 622 15.24 21.26 12.33
N LEU A 623 14.09 20.68 12.64
CA LEU A 623 13.05 20.32 11.67
C LEU A 623 12.00 21.43 11.59
N ASP A 624 11.69 21.90 10.39
CA ASP A 624 10.57 22.81 10.15
C ASP A 624 9.24 22.05 10.32
N LEU A 625 8.37 22.56 11.20
CA LEU A 625 7.06 21.97 11.48
C LEU A 625 5.93 22.62 10.69
N GLU A 626 6.16 23.81 10.13
CA GLU A 626 5.13 24.62 9.48
C GLU A 626 4.43 23.87 8.32
N PRO A 627 5.13 23.14 7.43
CA PRO A 627 4.48 22.45 6.30
C PRO A 627 3.43 21.41 6.71
N VAL A 628 3.59 20.81 7.89
CA VAL A 628 2.67 19.77 8.39
C VAL A 628 1.69 20.33 9.41
N PHE A 629 2.17 21.12 10.36
CA PHE A 629 1.38 21.54 11.52
C PHE A 629 0.94 23.00 11.47
N GLY A 630 1.53 23.83 10.61
CA GLY A 630 1.38 25.28 10.72
C GLY A 630 1.87 25.76 12.10
N ALA A 631 1.22 26.75 12.67
CA ALA A 631 1.55 27.29 14.00
C ALA A 631 0.93 26.52 15.17
N ARG A 632 0.36 25.34 14.94
CA ARG A 632 -0.41 24.59 15.97
C ARG A 632 0.44 23.94 17.06
N VAL A 633 1.73 23.72 16.82
CA VAL A 633 2.63 23.03 17.74
C VAL A 633 3.52 24.04 18.45
N THR A 634 3.46 24.06 19.78
CA THR A 634 4.19 25.01 20.64
C THR A 634 5.07 24.33 21.69
N ALA A 635 4.94 23.02 21.89
CA ALA A 635 5.70 22.27 22.89
C ALA A 635 6.08 20.87 22.40
N ALA A 636 7.17 20.34 22.94
CA ALA A 636 7.70 19.02 22.66
C ALA A 636 8.02 18.27 23.96
N GLU A 637 7.69 16.96 23.97
CA GLU A 637 7.98 16.04 25.07
C GLU A 637 8.69 14.80 24.53
N VAL A 638 9.90 14.52 24.98
CA VAL A 638 10.61 13.28 24.61
C VAL A 638 9.94 12.09 25.30
N ILE A 639 9.47 11.15 24.50
CA ILE A 639 8.76 9.94 24.96
C ILE A 639 9.50 8.63 24.64
N GLY A 640 10.62 8.69 23.91
CA GLY A 640 11.46 7.53 23.61
C GLY A 640 12.80 7.94 22.98
N GLY A 641 13.76 7.01 22.93
CA GLY A 641 15.11 7.27 22.45
C GLY A 641 15.98 8.02 23.45
N ARG A 642 17.09 8.57 22.98
CA ARG A 642 18.08 9.31 23.78
C ARG A 642 18.34 10.67 23.16
N GLY A 643 17.78 11.70 23.74
CA GLY A 643 18.00 13.06 23.23
C GLY A 643 17.17 14.10 23.99
N THR A 644 17.26 15.32 23.53
CA THR A 644 16.43 16.44 23.97
C THR A 644 15.62 16.97 22.82
N ALA A 645 14.50 17.61 23.12
CA ALA A 645 13.64 18.25 22.14
C ALA A 645 13.03 19.53 22.72
N ALA A 646 12.93 20.56 21.88
CA ALA A 646 12.22 21.80 22.19
C ALA A 646 11.57 22.34 20.90
N VAL A 647 10.50 23.13 21.05
CA VAL A 647 9.91 23.88 19.93
C VAL A 647 10.27 25.35 20.10
N ALA A 648 10.87 25.92 19.08
CA ALA A 648 11.22 27.34 18.99
C ALA A 648 10.97 27.83 17.57
N ASP A 649 10.33 28.99 17.41
CA ASP A 649 10.09 29.65 16.13
C ASP A 649 9.51 28.73 15.02
N GLY A 650 8.52 27.88 15.37
CA GLY A 650 7.88 26.92 14.44
C GLY A 650 8.74 25.72 14.07
N ARG A 651 9.90 25.53 14.70
CA ARG A 651 10.84 24.44 14.45
C ARG A 651 10.96 23.52 15.65
N LEU A 652 11.09 22.23 15.38
CA LEU A 652 11.48 21.25 16.38
C LEU A 652 13.00 21.15 16.40
N GLU A 653 13.61 21.65 17.47
CA GLU A 653 15.03 21.50 17.73
C GLU A 653 15.26 20.24 18.55
N VAL A 654 16.12 19.35 18.03
CA VAL A 654 16.49 18.10 18.70
C VAL A 654 18.00 17.96 18.83
N ALA A 655 18.44 17.30 19.89
CA ALA A 655 19.83 16.87 20.01
C ALA A 655 19.85 15.39 20.41
N VAL A 656 20.54 14.57 19.60
CA VAL A 656 20.80 13.14 19.85
C VAL A 656 22.32 12.97 19.97
N PRO A 657 22.86 12.75 21.19
CA PRO A 657 24.31 12.74 21.42
C PRO A 657 25.05 11.64 20.67
N GLU A 658 24.47 10.45 20.64
CA GLU A 658 25.09 9.27 20.03
C GLU A 658 24.67 9.11 18.57
N LYS A 659 25.59 8.61 17.74
CA LYS A 659 25.30 8.20 16.36
C LYS A 659 24.49 6.89 16.34
N LEU A 660 23.75 6.64 15.27
CA LEU A 660 22.88 5.47 15.10
C LEU A 660 21.83 5.35 16.21
N ASP A 661 21.39 6.50 16.70
CA ASP A 661 20.37 6.60 17.75
C ASP A 661 19.20 7.50 17.29
N PHE A 662 18.17 7.61 18.09
CA PHE A 662 16.95 8.29 17.74
C PHE A 662 16.37 9.07 18.92
N VAL A 663 15.46 9.97 18.60
CA VAL A 663 14.56 10.62 19.55
C VAL A 663 13.12 10.49 19.07
N TRP A 664 12.23 10.12 19.97
CA TRP A 664 10.79 10.07 19.72
C TRP A 664 10.07 11.09 20.58
N VAL A 665 9.35 11.98 19.97
CA VAL A 665 8.80 13.20 20.57
C VAL A 665 7.30 13.24 20.38
N ARG A 666 6.57 13.58 21.42
CA ARG A 666 5.17 14.01 21.33
C ARG A 666 5.15 15.52 21.16
N LEU A 667 4.37 16.00 20.19
CA LEU A 667 4.17 17.41 19.84
C LEU A 667 2.80 17.88 20.35
N ARG A 668 2.78 19.06 21.00
CA ARG A 668 1.57 19.64 21.56
C ARG A 668 1.37 21.08 21.13
#